data_16e7da48487a3d608dd792a4671c817d
#
_entry.id   16e7da48487a3d608dd792a4671c817d
#
_cell.length_a   1.000
_cell.length_b   1.000
_cell.length_c   1.000
_cell.angle_alpha   90.00
_cell.angle_beta   90.00
_cell.angle_gamma   90.00
#
_symmetry.space_group_name_H-M   'P 1'
#
loop_
_entity.id
_entity.type
_entity.pdbx_description
1 polymer ?
#
loop_
_entity_poly.entity_id
_entity_poly.type
_entity_poly.pdbx_seq_one_letter_code
_entity_poly.pdbx_strand_id
1 'polypeptide(L)'
;MNQTIQRCYLLCYVLVSSLLIPNIATAQISSDGTLSTTVNSDDGLNFLIESGVRTNDHLFHSFSEFSVPSNGSAFFNNAGDIVNIFSRVTGGNISNIDGLIRANGNANLFLINPAGIIFGNNASLAIGGSFFATTAESVVFGNGMEFSATEPNQAPLLTINITPGLQMGTNPGNITVNGPGETLNGSIFRSFDRSNLGSQLQVEPGNTLALVGGDISLRGGLLSAEGGQIEIAAVGSNNSRAMVPLTPVGSGWDLDLSQVSNLGNIQLTQSALLDTSGDTAGSIRLRGATITVGDNSIVLTQNEGSQNAGNTILHGTETVTIGENDANGSINTFVANLTRSSGDGGDLEIITKNFNLFGGANLLLNTFGEGAPGKMNIIASESVDMIGFSPDNQSTFTSNLNSLTFSKAKAGDITISTNQLRLALADIVGWTLGEGDGGNITLNARESIEIVGLISGVNGGDTVVSAASLGKGNGGSVKVNTARLWLQDGAGIGASAFGKGDAGTVTINASESVTLLDTLANRFTTTNISSRVGRPIPIFRTLFGLDPIPTANAGEITINTSELTISGDPDSQDAQIRVRNEGFGDGGELVIKADTINLNYGASIASSTFSGQGGDITLDIKNSLRLRNRSTITAEAGTDQEADNNGDGGNITINSNLVTLMEGSLINANANQGNGENISITTQRLFGRDRAITASSEFGVDGEISINNADTPANGLIELPTELRDRTQEIAKGCRWTDTSSFYITGRGGIPQDPSAMVRGGQILSDVRDISDLSIVRAIPETFDSKPEKTKAPIVEANAWIINEQGNLELVAVVNSSQALDFLRATCAIKED
;
A
#
# COMPACT_ATOMS: atom_id res chain seq x y z
N MET A 1 -33.64 46.03 49.07
CA MET A 1 -32.82 46.07 47.89
C MET A 1 -32.57 44.66 47.27
N ASN A 2 -32.83 43.55 47.90
CA ASN A 2 -32.64 42.21 47.41
C ASN A 2 -33.82 41.58 46.62
N GLN A 3 -35.03 42.03 46.73
CA GLN A 3 -36.16 41.44 45.98
C GLN A 3 -36.35 42.02 44.58
N THR A 4 -35.89 43.23 44.35
CA THR A 4 -36.01 43.88 43.03
C THR A 4 -34.92 43.36 42.07
N ILE A 5 -33.70 43.00 42.57
CA ILE A 5 -32.61 42.46 41.78
C ILE A 5 -32.92 41.02 41.31
N GLN A 6 -33.56 40.19 42.18
CA GLN A 6 -33.97 38.82 41.80
C GLN A 6 -35.09 38.81 40.72
N ARG A 7 -35.97 39.79 40.70
CA ARG A 7 -37.00 39.90 39.63
C ARG A 7 -36.43 40.36 38.28
N CYS A 8 -35.40 41.20 38.30
CA CYS A 8 -34.72 41.60 37.06
C CYS A 8 -33.90 40.44 36.45
N TYR A 9 -33.22 39.59 37.28
CA TYR A 9 -32.53 38.41 36.78
C TYR A 9 -33.48 37.35 36.22
N LEU A 10 -34.65 37.14 36.83
CA LEU A 10 -35.65 36.20 36.32
C LEU A 10 -36.31 36.68 35.02
N LEU A 11 -36.54 37.97 34.86
CA LEU A 11 -37.06 38.54 33.61
C LEU A 11 -36.03 38.54 32.48
N CYS A 12 -34.76 38.80 32.77
CA CYS A 12 -33.69 38.69 31.76
C CYS A 12 -33.45 37.21 31.36
N TYR A 13 -33.57 36.25 32.27
CA TYR A 13 -33.42 34.82 31.93
C TYR A 13 -34.57 34.30 31.06
N VAL A 14 -35.79 34.75 31.24
CA VAL A 14 -36.95 34.41 30.44
C VAL A 14 -36.93 35.12 29.07
N LEU A 15 -36.36 36.33 28.98
CA LEU A 15 -36.19 37.04 27.70
C LEU A 15 -35.02 36.54 26.86
N VAL A 16 -33.94 36.04 27.50
CA VAL A 16 -32.79 35.45 26.78
C VAL A 16 -33.09 34.00 26.36
N SER A 17 -33.90 33.26 27.11
CA SER A 17 -34.31 31.91 26.71
C SER A 17 -35.32 31.88 25.56
N SER A 18 -36.05 32.99 25.31
CA SER A 18 -36.97 33.09 24.16
C SER A 18 -36.30 33.54 22.86
N LEU A 19 -35.02 33.94 22.92
CA LEU A 19 -34.21 34.33 21.71
C LEU A 19 -33.29 33.23 21.22
N LEU A 20 -33.26 32.07 21.89
CA LEU A 20 -32.46 30.88 21.49
C LEU A 20 -33.36 29.68 21.16
N ILE A 21 -34.51 29.91 20.56
CA ILE A 21 -35.19 28.87 19.80
C ILE A 21 -34.36 28.78 18.50
N PRO A 22 -33.59 27.71 18.28
CA PRO A 22 -33.07 27.49 16.95
C PRO A 22 -34.30 27.48 16.03
N ASN A 23 -34.30 28.31 15.00
CA ASN A 23 -35.19 28.10 13.88
C ASN A 23 -34.89 26.71 13.35
N ILE A 24 -35.61 25.71 13.84
CA ILE A 24 -35.68 24.42 13.18
C ILE A 24 -36.31 24.79 11.84
N ALA A 25 -35.46 24.86 10.80
CA ALA A 25 -35.98 24.97 9.44
C ALA A 25 -36.93 23.80 9.27
N THR A 26 -38.22 24.05 9.23
CA THR A 26 -39.20 23.00 8.96
C THR A 26 -38.92 22.52 7.57
N ALA A 27 -38.50 21.24 7.47
CA ALA A 27 -38.33 20.58 6.20
C ALA A 27 -39.59 20.77 5.36
N GLN A 28 -39.45 21.24 4.11
CA GLN A 28 -40.56 21.57 3.24
C GLN A 28 -40.22 21.20 1.82
N ILE A 29 -41.23 20.71 1.10
CA ILE A 29 -41.17 20.58 -0.36
C ILE A 29 -42.17 21.59 -0.91
N SER A 30 -41.71 22.49 -1.79
CA SER A 30 -42.52 23.49 -2.43
C SER A 30 -42.18 23.67 -3.90
N SER A 31 -43.21 23.78 -4.72
CA SER A 31 -43.06 24.09 -6.17
C SER A 31 -42.56 25.52 -6.34
N ASP A 32 -41.73 25.75 -7.37
CA ASP A 32 -41.25 27.08 -7.78
C ASP A 32 -42.19 27.78 -8.79
N GLY A 33 -43.25 27.08 -9.24
CA GLY A 33 -44.22 27.59 -10.20
C GLY A 33 -43.72 27.71 -11.66
N THR A 34 -42.49 27.30 -11.94
CA THR A 34 -41.96 27.32 -13.32
C THR A 34 -42.50 26.21 -14.20
N LEU A 35 -42.92 25.10 -13.55
CA LEU A 35 -43.59 23.96 -14.21
C LEU A 35 -44.94 23.71 -13.50
N SER A 36 -45.78 22.84 -14.07
CA SER A 36 -47.07 22.45 -13.49
C SER A 36 -46.98 21.50 -12.30
N THR A 37 -45.82 21.44 -11.62
CA THR A 37 -45.61 20.61 -10.43
C THR A 37 -46.55 21.07 -9.31
N THR A 38 -47.30 20.13 -8.73
CA THR A 38 -48.12 20.35 -7.54
C THR A 38 -47.59 19.54 -6.37
N VAL A 39 -47.56 20.13 -5.20
CA VAL A 39 -47.12 19.50 -3.95
C VAL A 39 -48.22 19.65 -2.90
N ASN A 40 -48.75 18.55 -2.42
CA ASN A 40 -49.81 18.49 -1.42
C ASN A 40 -49.30 17.77 -0.16
N SER A 41 -49.60 18.31 1.01
CA SER A 41 -49.33 17.68 2.30
C SER A 41 -50.40 18.12 3.31
N ASP A 42 -51.03 17.16 3.96
CA ASP A 42 -52.01 17.43 5.01
C ASP A 42 -51.37 17.56 6.41
N ASP A 43 -50.17 16.97 6.59
CA ASP A 43 -49.49 16.86 7.89
C ASP A 43 -48.14 17.59 7.95
N GLY A 44 -47.66 18.15 6.82
CA GLY A 44 -46.34 18.76 6.74
C GLY A 44 -45.18 17.77 6.82
N LEU A 45 -45.48 16.47 6.81
CA LEU A 45 -44.49 15.37 6.86
C LEU A 45 -44.50 14.58 5.55
N ASN A 46 -45.67 14.23 5.04
CA ASN A 46 -45.87 13.43 3.86
C ASN A 46 -46.30 14.29 2.68
N PHE A 47 -45.48 14.38 1.66
CA PHE A 47 -45.64 15.21 0.49
C PHE A 47 -46.03 14.38 -0.73
N LEU A 48 -47.20 14.63 -1.32
CA LEU A 48 -47.64 14.07 -2.55
C LEU A 48 -47.26 15.03 -3.69
N ILE A 49 -46.41 14.54 -4.60
CA ILE A 49 -45.90 15.30 -5.74
C ILE A 49 -46.59 14.76 -7.00
N GLU A 50 -47.30 15.61 -7.68
CA GLU A 50 -48.14 15.28 -8.84
C GLU A 50 -47.94 16.26 -9.98
N SER A 51 -48.58 15.96 -11.12
CA SER A 51 -48.52 16.78 -12.33
C SER A 51 -47.13 16.86 -12.92
N GLY A 52 -46.47 18.02 -13.03
CA GLY A 52 -45.20 18.20 -13.73
C GLY A 52 -45.39 18.34 -15.22
N VAL A 53 -44.30 18.43 -15.98
CA VAL A 53 -44.32 18.48 -17.42
C VAL A 53 -43.85 17.15 -17.99
N ARG A 54 -44.70 16.48 -18.74
CA ARG A 54 -44.35 15.20 -19.39
C ARG A 54 -43.98 15.44 -20.85
N THR A 55 -42.84 14.84 -21.26
CA THR A 55 -42.38 14.75 -22.64
C THR A 55 -42.01 13.31 -22.95
N ASN A 56 -42.82 12.63 -23.76
CA ASN A 56 -42.71 11.19 -24.02
C ASN A 56 -42.81 10.37 -22.70
N ASP A 57 -41.79 9.64 -22.34
CA ASP A 57 -41.62 8.81 -21.13
C ASP A 57 -40.81 9.52 -20.04
N HIS A 58 -40.57 10.82 -20.17
CA HIS A 58 -39.86 11.65 -19.21
C HIS A 58 -40.82 12.60 -18.48
N LEU A 59 -40.63 12.72 -17.15
CA LEU A 59 -41.42 13.63 -16.32
C LEU A 59 -40.49 14.64 -15.65
N PHE A 60 -40.86 15.92 -15.70
CA PHE A 60 -40.07 17.04 -15.18
C PHE A 60 -40.80 17.72 -14.05
N HIS A 61 -40.13 17.84 -12.89
CA HIS A 61 -40.57 18.57 -11.73
C HIS A 61 -39.61 19.71 -11.38
N SER A 62 -40.17 20.82 -10.83
CA SER A 62 -39.37 21.97 -10.43
C SER A 62 -39.83 22.46 -9.05
N PHE A 63 -38.87 22.64 -8.15
CA PHE A 63 -39.12 23.00 -6.75
C PHE A 63 -38.30 24.23 -6.39
N SER A 64 -38.90 25.13 -5.54
CA SER A 64 -38.10 26.14 -4.85
C SER A 64 -37.34 25.54 -3.65
N GLU A 65 -37.96 24.57 -2.97
CA GLU A 65 -37.38 23.85 -1.81
C GLU A 65 -37.68 22.35 -1.92
N PHE A 66 -36.70 21.52 -1.59
CA PHE A 66 -36.91 20.07 -1.53
C PHE A 66 -36.16 19.50 -0.32
N SER A 67 -36.85 19.40 0.81
CA SER A 67 -36.35 18.80 2.03
C SER A 67 -37.40 17.88 2.64
N VAL A 68 -36.99 16.65 3.05
CA VAL A 68 -37.87 15.62 3.60
C VAL A 68 -37.57 15.46 5.11
N PRO A 69 -38.53 15.69 6.03
CA PRO A 69 -38.29 15.56 7.44
C PRO A 69 -38.12 14.11 7.88
N SER A 70 -37.56 13.91 9.08
CA SER A 70 -37.52 12.59 9.73
C SER A 70 -38.91 12.01 9.86
N ASN A 71 -39.08 10.73 9.53
CA ASN A 71 -40.38 10.02 9.48
C ASN A 71 -41.37 10.56 8.45
N GLY A 72 -40.95 11.46 7.57
CA GLY A 72 -41.73 12.00 6.47
C GLY A 72 -41.47 11.28 5.16
N SER A 73 -42.19 11.68 4.10
CA SER A 73 -41.99 11.14 2.76
C SER A 73 -42.22 12.15 1.63
N ALA A 74 -41.49 12.01 0.54
CA ALA A 74 -41.70 12.63 -0.76
C ALA A 74 -42.14 11.58 -1.76
N PHE A 75 -43.38 11.62 -2.18
CA PHE A 75 -43.96 10.65 -3.10
C PHE A 75 -44.20 11.25 -4.48
N PHE A 76 -43.41 10.87 -5.47
CA PHE A 76 -43.64 11.14 -6.87
C PHE A 76 -44.74 10.22 -7.40
N ASN A 77 -45.98 10.74 -7.51
CA ASN A 77 -47.12 9.96 -8.00
C ASN A 77 -47.17 9.99 -9.54
N ASN A 78 -46.11 9.44 -10.15
CA ASN A 78 -45.98 9.34 -11.60
C ASN A 78 -46.80 8.19 -12.21
N ALA A 79 -47.15 8.30 -13.49
CA ALA A 79 -47.70 7.20 -14.25
C ALA A 79 -46.65 6.06 -14.41
N GLY A 80 -47.14 4.81 -14.47
CA GLY A 80 -46.28 3.62 -14.49
C GLY A 80 -45.46 3.41 -15.76
N ASP A 81 -45.69 4.20 -16.81
CA ASP A 81 -44.96 4.20 -18.06
C ASP A 81 -43.89 5.31 -18.17
N ILE A 82 -43.66 6.05 -17.07
CA ILE A 82 -42.56 7.01 -16.97
C ILE A 82 -41.28 6.23 -16.74
N VAL A 83 -40.25 6.53 -17.57
CA VAL A 83 -38.91 5.91 -17.50
C VAL A 83 -37.96 6.79 -16.66
N ASN A 84 -38.01 8.13 -16.81
CA ASN A 84 -37.16 9.04 -16.07
C ASN A 84 -37.95 10.19 -15.46
N ILE A 85 -37.65 10.49 -14.19
CA ILE A 85 -38.15 11.66 -13.46
C ILE A 85 -36.96 12.59 -13.22
N PHE A 86 -37.02 13.81 -13.76
CA PHE A 86 -36.02 14.86 -13.54
C PHE A 86 -36.59 15.91 -12.58
N SER A 87 -35.97 16.05 -11.40
CA SER A 87 -36.41 16.92 -10.33
C SER A 87 -35.33 17.93 -9.99
N ARG A 88 -35.55 19.21 -10.33
CA ARG A 88 -34.65 20.32 -10.03
C ARG A 88 -35.09 21.14 -8.86
N VAL A 89 -34.14 21.68 -8.08
CA VAL A 89 -34.35 22.62 -6.98
C VAL A 89 -33.72 23.96 -7.34
N THR A 90 -34.53 25.05 -7.35
CA THR A 90 -34.13 26.35 -7.92
C THR A 90 -33.98 27.44 -6.84
N GLY A 91 -34.36 27.17 -5.58
CA GLY A 91 -34.39 28.16 -4.51
C GLY A 91 -33.07 28.51 -3.87
N GLY A 92 -31.98 27.81 -4.21
CA GLY A 92 -30.63 28.09 -3.74
C GLY A 92 -30.33 27.60 -2.32
N ASN A 93 -31.26 26.87 -1.67
CA ASN A 93 -31.04 26.24 -0.37
C ASN A 93 -30.68 24.78 -0.51
N ILE A 94 -29.87 24.26 0.45
CA ILE A 94 -29.47 22.86 0.53
C ILE A 94 -30.70 21.97 0.79
N SER A 95 -30.79 20.84 0.05
CA SER A 95 -31.81 19.83 0.32
C SER A 95 -31.41 18.97 1.52
N ASN A 96 -32.21 19.00 2.60
CA ASN A 96 -32.04 18.14 3.76
C ASN A 96 -33.05 17.00 3.71
N ILE A 97 -32.60 15.77 3.49
CA ILE A 97 -33.42 14.60 3.27
C ILE A 97 -33.18 13.61 4.42
N ASP A 98 -34.12 13.51 5.37
CA ASP A 98 -34.05 12.59 6.49
C ASP A 98 -35.31 11.68 6.57
N GLY A 99 -35.95 11.45 5.43
CA GLY A 99 -37.14 10.62 5.27
C GLY A 99 -37.14 9.86 3.96
N LEU A 100 -38.28 9.28 3.60
CA LEU A 100 -38.43 8.40 2.43
C LEU A 100 -38.67 9.20 1.15
N ILE A 101 -37.89 8.93 0.12
CA ILE A 101 -38.20 9.31 -1.27
C ILE A 101 -38.74 8.08 -2.01
N ARG A 102 -39.88 8.22 -2.66
CA ARG A 102 -40.51 7.12 -3.41
C ARG A 102 -41.12 7.57 -4.74
N ALA A 103 -41.16 6.64 -5.72
CA ALA A 103 -41.79 6.83 -7.02
C ALA A 103 -42.57 5.57 -7.44
N ASN A 104 -43.48 5.71 -8.36
CA ASN A 104 -44.22 4.55 -8.90
C ASN A 104 -43.43 3.85 -10.03
N GLY A 105 -43.67 2.53 -10.18
CA GLY A 105 -43.09 1.74 -11.27
C GLY A 105 -41.55 1.66 -11.22
N ASN A 106 -40.94 1.56 -12.39
CA ASN A 106 -39.50 1.39 -12.56
C ASN A 106 -38.81 2.69 -13.04
N ALA A 107 -39.39 3.86 -12.72
CA ALA A 107 -38.82 5.14 -13.13
C ALA A 107 -37.49 5.44 -12.42
N ASN A 108 -36.49 5.87 -13.19
CA ASN A 108 -35.27 6.47 -12.64
C ASN A 108 -35.59 7.86 -12.07
N LEU A 109 -34.96 8.23 -10.96
CA LEU A 109 -35.12 9.56 -10.36
C LEU A 109 -33.80 10.32 -10.33
N PHE A 110 -33.80 11.50 -10.94
CA PHE A 110 -32.70 12.46 -10.90
C PHE A 110 -33.09 13.64 -9.99
N LEU A 111 -32.43 13.76 -8.83
CA LEU A 111 -32.56 14.86 -7.91
C LEU A 111 -31.39 15.84 -8.11
N ILE A 112 -31.70 17.06 -8.57
CA ILE A 112 -30.73 18.05 -8.97
C ILE A 112 -30.85 19.28 -8.05
N ASN A 113 -29.80 19.53 -7.25
CA ASN A 113 -29.73 20.73 -6.41
C ASN A 113 -28.32 21.33 -6.39
N PRO A 114 -28.03 22.38 -7.16
CA PRO A 114 -26.73 23.03 -7.21
C PRO A 114 -26.22 23.53 -5.88
N ALA A 115 -27.10 23.83 -4.90
CA ALA A 115 -26.73 24.33 -3.58
C ALA A 115 -26.14 23.26 -2.68
N GLY A 116 -26.43 21.97 -2.92
CA GLY A 116 -25.97 20.82 -2.12
C GLY A 116 -27.10 19.92 -1.66
N ILE A 117 -26.74 18.70 -1.23
CA ILE A 117 -27.71 17.69 -0.75
C ILE A 117 -27.14 17.03 0.51
N ILE A 118 -27.97 16.93 1.57
CA ILE A 118 -27.63 16.23 2.80
C ILE A 118 -28.67 15.14 3.02
N PHE A 119 -28.23 13.89 3.04
CA PHE A 119 -29.03 12.75 3.50
C PHE A 119 -28.77 12.52 4.98
N GLY A 120 -29.84 12.50 5.79
CA GLY A 120 -29.79 12.20 7.21
C GLY A 120 -29.85 10.69 7.51
N ASN A 121 -29.75 10.34 8.78
CA ASN A 121 -29.70 8.94 9.24
C ASN A 121 -30.96 8.11 8.87
N ASN A 122 -32.11 8.76 8.68
CA ASN A 122 -33.37 8.10 8.35
C ASN A 122 -33.72 8.19 6.85
N ALA A 123 -32.83 8.78 6.05
CA ALA A 123 -33.03 8.87 4.59
C ALA A 123 -33.18 7.47 4.00
N SER A 124 -34.17 7.28 3.13
CA SER A 124 -34.42 6.01 2.47
C SER A 124 -35.06 6.19 1.10
N LEU A 125 -34.91 5.17 0.24
CA LEU A 125 -35.42 5.18 -1.13
C LEU A 125 -36.42 4.02 -1.31
N ALA A 126 -37.51 4.29 -2.04
CA ALA A 126 -38.42 3.26 -2.57
C ALA A 126 -38.68 3.61 -4.06
N ILE A 127 -37.67 3.40 -4.88
CA ILE A 127 -37.61 3.75 -6.28
C ILE A 127 -37.31 2.47 -7.04
N GLY A 128 -38.13 2.12 -8.06
CA GLY A 128 -37.96 0.89 -8.81
C GLY A 128 -36.86 0.96 -9.88
N GLY A 129 -36.36 2.16 -10.23
CA GLY A 129 -35.25 2.39 -11.14
C GLY A 129 -34.01 2.90 -10.45
N SER A 130 -33.10 3.48 -11.22
CA SER A 130 -31.86 4.10 -10.74
C SER A 130 -32.11 5.42 -10.02
N PHE A 131 -31.24 5.76 -9.06
CA PHE A 131 -31.27 7.03 -8.33
C PHE A 131 -30.00 7.84 -8.52
N PHE A 132 -30.20 9.10 -8.91
CA PHE A 132 -29.13 10.08 -9.08
C PHE A 132 -29.35 11.27 -8.15
N ALA A 133 -28.43 11.52 -7.22
CA ALA A 133 -28.35 12.78 -6.49
C ALA A 133 -27.19 13.61 -7.06
N THR A 134 -27.49 14.81 -7.58
CA THR A 134 -26.47 15.63 -8.20
C THR A 134 -26.57 17.11 -7.84
N THR A 135 -25.40 17.77 -7.78
CA THR A 135 -25.31 19.22 -7.62
C THR A 135 -24.97 19.93 -8.94
N ALA A 136 -25.26 19.29 -10.08
CA ALA A 136 -25.20 19.90 -11.39
C ALA A 136 -26.10 21.13 -11.48
N GLU A 137 -25.72 22.11 -12.28
CA GLU A 137 -26.57 23.27 -12.60
C GLU A 137 -27.72 22.90 -13.55
N SER A 138 -27.48 21.91 -14.42
CA SER A 138 -28.50 21.45 -15.38
C SER A 138 -28.25 20.02 -15.84
N VAL A 139 -29.30 19.39 -16.38
CA VAL A 139 -29.22 18.22 -17.23
C VAL A 139 -29.29 18.68 -18.68
N VAL A 140 -28.30 18.32 -19.48
CA VAL A 140 -28.19 18.63 -20.91
C VAL A 140 -28.54 17.39 -21.72
N PHE A 141 -29.46 17.55 -22.68
CA PHE A 141 -29.88 16.46 -23.55
C PHE A 141 -29.13 16.51 -24.90
N GLY A 142 -29.08 15.40 -25.62
CA GLY A 142 -28.29 15.24 -26.84
C GLY A 142 -28.62 16.22 -27.98
N ASN A 143 -29.74 16.96 -27.91
CA ASN A 143 -30.10 18.05 -28.82
C ASN A 143 -29.63 19.44 -28.36
N GLY A 144 -28.85 19.51 -27.25
CA GLY A 144 -28.37 20.75 -26.65
C GLY A 144 -29.41 21.52 -25.80
N MET A 145 -30.57 20.93 -25.55
CA MET A 145 -31.56 21.48 -24.62
C MET A 145 -31.13 21.22 -23.16
N GLU A 146 -31.34 22.21 -22.28
CA GLU A 146 -30.99 22.13 -20.87
C GLU A 146 -32.22 22.14 -19.98
N PHE A 147 -32.23 21.28 -18.95
CA PHE A 147 -33.14 21.38 -17.82
C PHE A 147 -32.34 21.96 -16.64
N SER A 148 -32.34 23.31 -16.53
CA SER A 148 -31.47 24.04 -15.62
C SER A 148 -32.17 24.40 -14.31
N ALA A 149 -31.46 24.14 -13.18
CA ALA A 149 -31.86 24.58 -11.85
C ALA A 149 -31.46 26.04 -11.56
N THR A 150 -30.46 26.59 -12.25
CA THR A 150 -29.98 27.97 -12.09
C THR A 150 -30.66 28.95 -13.06
N GLU A 151 -31.15 28.48 -14.18
CA GLU A 151 -31.87 29.26 -15.20
C GLU A 151 -33.22 28.61 -15.56
N PRO A 152 -34.18 28.61 -14.59
CA PRO A 152 -35.40 27.81 -14.70
C PRO A 152 -36.41 28.29 -15.76
N ASN A 153 -36.29 29.48 -16.27
CA ASN A 153 -37.26 30.11 -17.20
C ASN A 153 -36.90 29.89 -18.70
N GLN A 154 -36.02 28.95 -19.01
CA GLN A 154 -35.72 28.63 -20.42
C GLN A 154 -36.87 27.92 -21.14
N ALA A 155 -36.85 27.93 -22.47
CA ALA A 155 -37.93 27.45 -23.32
C ALA A 155 -38.36 26.00 -23.06
N PRO A 156 -39.63 25.62 -23.28
CA PRO A 156 -40.14 24.29 -22.95
C PRO A 156 -39.44 23.17 -23.70
N LEU A 157 -39.22 22.05 -23.02
CA LEU A 157 -38.58 20.84 -23.51
C LEU A 157 -39.49 20.08 -24.51
N LEU A 158 -39.48 20.48 -25.78
CA LEU A 158 -40.40 19.94 -26.79
C LEU A 158 -39.93 18.65 -27.47
N THR A 159 -38.62 18.37 -27.43
CA THR A 159 -38.06 17.15 -28.06
C THR A 159 -36.82 16.72 -27.32
N ILE A 160 -36.85 15.55 -26.66
CA ILE A 160 -35.73 15.03 -25.89
C ILE A 160 -35.15 13.85 -26.66
N ASN A 161 -33.85 13.90 -26.96
CA ASN A 161 -33.09 12.80 -27.49
C ASN A 161 -32.20 12.25 -26.36
N ILE A 162 -32.03 10.95 -26.24
CA ILE A 162 -31.92 10.13 -25.04
C ILE A 162 -30.51 10.10 -24.37
N THR A 163 -29.60 10.99 -24.61
CA THR A 163 -28.31 10.95 -23.89
C THR A 163 -28.21 12.16 -22.96
N PRO A 164 -28.63 12.04 -21.69
CA PRO A 164 -28.46 13.11 -20.74
C PRO A 164 -27.00 13.26 -20.35
N GLY A 165 -26.55 14.49 -20.05
CA GLY A 165 -25.30 14.81 -19.40
C GLY A 165 -25.56 15.75 -18.24
N LEU A 166 -24.73 15.70 -17.22
CA LEU A 166 -24.79 16.62 -16.09
C LEU A 166 -23.84 17.80 -16.36
N GLN A 167 -24.38 19.01 -16.44
CA GLN A 167 -23.57 20.22 -16.54
C GLN A 167 -23.25 20.72 -15.14
N MET A 168 -22.04 20.47 -14.68
CA MET A 168 -21.55 20.96 -13.41
C MET A 168 -21.20 22.43 -13.49
N GLY A 169 -21.54 23.18 -12.43
CA GLY A 169 -21.19 24.58 -12.29
C GLY A 169 -19.71 24.82 -12.01
N THR A 170 -19.31 26.08 -11.90
CA THR A 170 -17.93 26.44 -11.51
C THR A 170 -17.60 26.12 -10.06
N ASN A 171 -18.59 26.02 -9.20
CA ASN A 171 -18.45 25.69 -7.77
C ASN A 171 -19.64 24.79 -7.34
N PRO A 172 -19.62 23.49 -7.66
CA PRO A 172 -20.71 22.57 -7.33
C PRO A 172 -20.89 22.46 -5.80
N GLY A 173 -22.13 22.38 -5.35
CA GLY A 173 -22.45 22.11 -3.95
C GLY A 173 -22.01 20.70 -3.50
N ASN A 174 -21.85 20.52 -2.20
CA ASN A 174 -21.41 19.25 -1.64
C ASN A 174 -22.57 18.26 -1.44
N ILE A 175 -22.24 16.96 -1.41
CA ILE A 175 -23.18 15.90 -1.02
C ILE A 175 -22.70 15.25 0.26
N THR A 176 -23.56 15.17 1.27
CA THR A 176 -23.25 14.48 2.54
C THR A 176 -24.28 13.39 2.79
N VAL A 177 -23.82 12.20 3.17
CA VAL A 177 -24.68 11.10 3.62
C VAL A 177 -24.30 10.77 5.06
N ASN A 178 -25.15 11.14 6.00
CA ASN A 178 -25.02 10.74 7.40
C ASN A 178 -25.85 9.48 7.62
N GLY A 179 -25.28 8.47 8.27
CA GLY A 179 -25.95 7.19 8.50
C GLY A 179 -25.60 6.58 9.84
N PRO A 180 -26.22 5.43 10.18
CA PRO A 180 -26.00 4.77 11.47
C PRO A 180 -24.64 4.03 11.55
N GLY A 181 -23.92 3.91 10.44
CA GLY A 181 -22.75 3.05 10.31
C GLY A 181 -23.13 1.59 10.07
N GLU A 182 -22.23 0.89 9.41
CA GLU A 182 -22.35 -0.54 9.15
C GLU A 182 -21.98 -1.36 10.40
N THR A 183 -22.43 -2.61 10.46
CA THR A 183 -22.14 -3.59 11.53
C THR A 183 -21.72 -4.94 10.95
N LEU A 184 -21.18 -4.95 9.74
CA LEU A 184 -20.77 -6.16 9.04
C LEU A 184 -19.63 -6.87 9.77
N ASN A 185 -19.66 -8.20 9.73
CA ASN A 185 -18.68 -9.04 10.37
C ASN A 185 -17.97 -9.89 9.32
N GLY A 186 -16.76 -9.53 8.99
CA GLY A 186 -15.89 -10.18 8.01
C GLY A 186 -14.44 -10.17 8.44
N SER A 187 -13.59 -10.86 7.69
CA SER A 187 -12.13 -10.82 7.89
C SER A 187 -11.41 -11.30 6.64
N ILE A 188 -10.07 -11.22 6.64
CA ILE A 188 -9.25 -11.76 5.55
C ILE A 188 -9.46 -13.26 5.28
N PHE A 189 -9.95 -14.03 6.26
CA PHE A 189 -10.21 -15.48 6.14
C PHE A 189 -11.69 -15.85 6.12
N ARG A 190 -12.59 -14.87 6.09
CA ARG A 190 -14.04 -15.10 6.12
C ARG A 190 -14.77 -14.02 5.33
N SER A 191 -15.70 -14.43 4.48
CA SER A 191 -16.62 -13.54 3.78
C SER A 191 -17.48 -12.74 4.75
N PHE A 192 -18.01 -11.60 4.30
CA PHE A 192 -18.89 -10.75 5.11
C PHE A 192 -20.28 -11.38 5.27
N ASP A 193 -20.79 -11.36 6.50
CA ASP A 193 -22.17 -11.74 6.80
C ASP A 193 -23.09 -10.54 6.60
N ARG A 194 -23.92 -10.59 5.55
CA ARG A 194 -24.84 -9.53 5.14
C ARG A 194 -26.27 -9.74 5.68
N SER A 195 -26.51 -10.77 6.46
CA SER A 195 -27.88 -11.15 6.92
C SER A 195 -28.59 -10.05 7.74
N ASN A 196 -27.83 -9.17 8.38
CA ASN A 196 -28.35 -8.06 9.20
C ASN A 196 -27.96 -6.70 8.63
N LEU A 197 -27.74 -6.60 7.31
CA LEU A 197 -27.38 -5.34 6.69
C LEU A 197 -28.50 -4.30 6.86
N GLY A 198 -28.16 -3.15 7.44
CA GLY A 198 -29.04 -2.00 7.47
C GLY A 198 -29.26 -1.40 6.07
N SER A 199 -30.44 -0.89 5.80
CA SER A 199 -30.73 -0.19 4.54
C SER A 199 -30.90 1.30 4.79
N GLN A 200 -30.23 2.15 4.00
CA GLN A 200 -30.46 3.59 3.99
C GLN A 200 -30.73 4.04 2.55
N LEU A 201 -29.72 4.34 1.77
CA LEU A 201 -29.90 4.61 0.35
C LEU A 201 -29.71 3.30 -0.43
N GLN A 202 -30.81 2.67 -0.76
CA GLN A 202 -30.84 1.41 -1.50
C GLN A 202 -31.71 1.54 -2.76
N VAL A 203 -31.20 1.06 -3.88
CA VAL A 203 -31.96 0.88 -5.13
C VAL A 203 -32.32 -0.60 -5.35
N GLU A 204 -33.32 -0.84 -6.19
CA GLU A 204 -33.70 -2.22 -6.58
C GLU A 204 -32.54 -2.90 -7.32
N PRO A 205 -32.41 -4.22 -7.24
CA PRO A 205 -31.31 -4.98 -7.85
C PRO A 205 -31.09 -4.65 -9.32
N GLY A 206 -29.80 -4.52 -9.71
CA GLY A 206 -29.38 -4.23 -11.07
C GLY A 206 -29.37 -2.75 -11.46
N ASN A 207 -29.87 -1.83 -10.60
CA ASN A 207 -29.92 -0.41 -10.88
C ASN A 207 -28.68 0.35 -10.40
N THR A 208 -28.55 1.62 -10.82
CA THR A 208 -27.47 2.51 -10.41
C THR A 208 -27.90 3.42 -9.27
N LEU A 209 -27.04 3.54 -8.24
CA LEU A 209 -27.07 4.57 -7.22
C LEU A 209 -25.90 5.53 -7.45
N ALA A 210 -26.19 6.75 -7.88
CA ALA A 210 -25.15 7.72 -8.23
C ALA A 210 -25.19 8.98 -7.37
N LEU A 211 -24.03 9.39 -6.86
CA LEU A 211 -23.82 10.69 -6.21
C LEU A 211 -22.79 11.48 -7.05
N VAL A 212 -23.22 12.64 -7.58
CA VAL A 212 -22.37 13.48 -8.45
C VAL A 212 -22.45 14.93 -7.98
N GLY A 213 -21.39 15.45 -7.35
CA GLY A 213 -21.41 16.78 -6.73
C GLY A 213 -20.03 17.37 -6.52
N GLY A 214 -19.95 18.36 -5.66
CA GLY A 214 -18.69 18.91 -5.15
C GLY A 214 -17.94 17.88 -4.31
N ASP A 215 -17.51 18.24 -3.10
CA ASP A 215 -17.00 17.23 -2.17
C ASP A 215 -18.12 16.29 -1.73
N ILE A 216 -17.81 14.98 -1.63
CA ILE A 216 -18.77 13.95 -1.23
C ILE A 216 -18.28 13.28 0.04
N SER A 217 -19.10 13.34 1.11
CA SER A 217 -18.77 12.79 2.42
C SER A 217 -19.84 11.81 2.90
N LEU A 218 -19.45 10.57 3.15
CA LEU A 218 -20.27 9.55 3.81
C LEU A 218 -19.79 9.38 5.24
N ARG A 219 -20.63 9.75 6.21
CA ARG A 219 -20.36 9.60 7.65
C ARG A 219 -21.30 8.57 8.23
N GLY A 220 -20.88 7.33 8.25
CA GLY A 220 -21.75 6.19 8.57
C GLY A 220 -22.83 5.92 7.52
N GLY A 221 -22.76 6.57 6.36
CA GLY A 221 -23.75 6.42 5.29
C GLY A 221 -23.71 5.03 4.67
N LEU A 222 -24.89 4.43 4.43
CA LEU A 222 -25.05 3.11 3.85
C LEU A 222 -25.67 3.23 2.45
N LEU A 223 -24.89 2.88 1.42
CA LEU A 223 -25.31 2.84 0.03
C LEU A 223 -25.33 1.39 -0.46
N SER A 224 -26.47 0.96 -1.01
CA SER A 224 -26.63 -0.40 -1.53
C SER A 224 -27.25 -0.41 -2.92
N ALA A 225 -26.63 -1.16 -3.83
CA ALA A 225 -27.10 -1.40 -5.19
C ALA A 225 -26.81 -2.86 -5.58
N GLU A 226 -27.59 -3.81 -5.06
CA GLU A 226 -27.39 -5.24 -5.25
C GLU A 226 -27.34 -5.60 -6.74
N GLY A 227 -26.24 -6.21 -7.19
CA GLY A 227 -26.03 -6.55 -8.60
C GLY A 227 -26.06 -5.37 -9.58
N GLY A 228 -26.12 -4.16 -9.08
CA GLY A 228 -26.17 -2.92 -9.85
C GLY A 228 -24.85 -2.13 -9.82
N GLN A 229 -24.94 -0.81 -9.72
CA GLN A 229 -23.77 0.06 -9.74
C GLN A 229 -23.86 1.13 -8.67
N ILE A 230 -22.73 1.38 -7.97
CA ILE A 230 -22.54 2.58 -7.16
C ILE A 230 -21.52 3.46 -7.87
N GLU A 231 -21.96 4.68 -8.23
CA GLU A 231 -21.14 5.69 -8.90
C GLU A 231 -21.01 6.92 -8.01
N ILE A 232 -19.82 7.24 -7.53
CA ILE A 232 -19.54 8.45 -6.74
C ILE A 232 -18.49 9.28 -7.51
N ALA A 233 -18.90 10.47 -7.94
CA ALA A 233 -18.05 11.38 -8.70
C ALA A 233 -18.02 12.76 -8.05
N ALA A 234 -16.89 13.13 -7.47
CA ALA A 234 -16.67 14.45 -6.88
C ALA A 234 -16.05 15.38 -7.93
N VAL A 235 -16.72 16.49 -8.23
CA VAL A 235 -16.29 17.50 -9.19
C VAL A 235 -15.91 18.77 -8.45
N GLY A 236 -14.62 19.11 -8.43
CA GLY A 236 -14.11 20.28 -7.74
C GLY A 236 -14.48 21.60 -8.42
N SER A 237 -14.09 22.70 -7.79
CA SER A 237 -14.26 24.02 -8.37
C SER A 237 -13.42 24.18 -9.63
N ASN A 238 -14.04 24.60 -10.71
CA ASN A 238 -13.44 24.75 -12.03
C ASN A 238 -13.58 26.21 -12.55
N ASN A 239 -12.68 26.65 -13.41
CA ASN A 239 -12.76 27.97 -14.05
C ASN A 239 -13.89 28.07 -15.10
N SER A 240 -14.44 26.94 -15.51
CA SER A 240 -15.56 26.83 -16.46
C SER A 240 -16.47 25.68 -16.05
N ARG A 241 -17.71 25.73 -16.54
CA ARG A 241 -18.64 24.60 -16.42
C ARG A 241 -18.03 23.34 -17.01
N ALA A 242 -18.25 22.20 -16.36
CA ALA A 242 -17.77 20.88 -16.78
C ALA A 242 -18.96 19.96 -17.13
N MET A 243 -18.89 19.27 -18.27
CA MET A 243 -19.90 18.29 -18.68
C MET A 243 -19.49 16.89 -18.20
N VAL A 244 -20.44 16.18 -17.59
CA VAL A 244 -20.36 14.75 -17.25
C VAL A 244 -21.43 14.00 -18.06
N PRO A 245 -21.08 13.45 -19.24
CA PRO A 245 -21.99 12.62 -20.02
C PRO A 245 -22.43 11.38 -19.25
N LEU A 246 -23.71 11.01 -19.40
CA LEU A 246 -24.31 9.81 -18.86
C LEU A 246 -24.63 8.85 -20.00
N THR A 247 -24.14 7.62 -19.92
CA THR A 247 -24.39 6.60 -20.95
C THR A 247 -25.13 5.42 -20.33
N PRO A 248 -26.33 5.03 -20.83
CA PRO A 248 -27.01 3.83 -20.35
C PRO A 248 -26.19 2.56 -20.64
N VAL A 249 -25.99 1.71 -19.64
CA VAL A 249 -25.29 0.43 -19.73
C VAL A 249 -26.12 -0.66 -19.03
N GLY A 250 -26.75 -1.55 -19.79
CA GLY A 250 -27.68 -2.52 -19.22
C GLY A 250 -28.88 -1.82 -18.58
N SER A 251 -29.15 -2.12 -17.30
CA SER A 251 -30.17 -1.42 -16.49
C SER A 251 -29.57 -0.21 -15.75
N GLY A 252 -28.26 -0.01 -15.79
CA GLY A 252 -27.55 1.08 -15.10
C GLY A 252 -27.02 2.17 -16.02
N TRP A 253 -26.13 2.97 -15.48
CA TRP A 253 -25.56 4.13 -16.15
C TRP A 253 -24.06 4.25 -15.89
N ASP A 254 -23.29 4.64 -16.91
CA ASP A 254 -21.88 5.01 -16.81
C ASP A 254 -21.72 6.53 -16.92
N LEU A 255 -20.75 7.07 -16.14
CA LEU A 255 -20.41 8.49 -16.09
C LEU A 255 -19.07 8.72 -16.77
N ASP A 256 -18.98 9.69 -17.68
CA ASP A 256 -17.72 10.08 -18.31
C ASP A 256 -17.20 11.41 -17.70
N LEU A 257 -16.11 11.32 -16.93
CA LEU A 257 -15.44 12.49 -16.33
C LEU A 257 -14.22 12.97 -17.13
N SER A 258 -13.99 12.46 -18.34
CA SER A 258 -12.80 12.81 -19.15
C SER A 258 -12.68 14.30 -19.46
N GLN A 259 -13.80 15.04 -19.43
CA GLN A 259 -13.86 16.48 -19.65
C GLN A 259 -13.81 17.33 -18.36
N VAL A 260 -13.72 16.69 -17.20
CA VAL A 260 -13.64 17.37 -15.88
C VAL A 260 -12.18 17.60 -15.55
N SER A 261 -11.75 18.85 -15.53
CA SER A 261 -10.33 19.20 -15.32
C SER A 261 -9.92 19.21 -13.84
N ASN A 262 -10.85 19.42 -12.92
CA ASN A 262 -10.60 19.45 -11.50
C ASN A 262 -11.66 18.63 -10.76
N LEU A 263 -11.23 17.61 -10.03
CA LEU A 263 -12.11 16.78 -9.21
C LEU A 263 -12.14 17.28 -7.75
N GLY A 264 -13.22 16.98 -7.03
CA GLY A 264 -13.39 17.19 -5.61
C GLY A 264 -12.93 16.00 -4.78
N ASN A 265 -13.20 16.03 -3.47
CA ASN A 265 -12.79 14.99 -2.56
C ASN A 265 -13.94 14.02 -2.22
N ILE A 266 -13.59 12.76 -1.99
CA ILE A 266 -14.50 11.71 -1.53
C ILE A 266 -13.98 11.19 -0.19
N GLN A 267 -14.86 11.17 0.84
CA GLN A 267 -14.51 10.70 2.16
C GLN A 267 -15.57 9.74 2.71
N LEU A 268 -15.14 8.54 3.08
CA LEU A 268 -15.92 7.51 3.77
C LEU A 268 -15.36 7.36 5.19
N THR A 269 -16.20 7.61 6.22
CA THR A 269 -15.82 7.56 7.64
C THR A 269 -16.96 7.04 8.50
N GLN A 270 -16.67 6.75 9.77
CA GLN A 270 -17.67 6.33 10.77
C GLN A 270 -18.44 5.07 10.35
N SER A 271 -17.69 4.07 9.88
CA SER A 271 -18.26 2.80 9.39
C SER A 271 -19.23 2.99 8.21
N ALA A 272 -18.88 3.85 7.24
CA ALA A 272 -19.65 3.98 6.01
C ALA A 272 -19.55 2.70 5.16
N LEU A 273 -20.61 2.39 4.39
CA LEU A 273 -20.69 1.21 3.55
C LEU A 273 -21.09 1.55 2.11
N LEU A 274 -20.35 1.00 1.16
CA LEU A 274 -20.77 0.84 -0.23
C LEU A 274 -20.88 -0.65 -0.51
N ASP A 275 -22.08 -1.13 -0.92
CA ASP A 275 -22.34 -2.56 -1.13
C ASP A 275 -23.07 -2.82 -2.44
N THR A 276 -22.43 -3.53 -3.36
CA THR A 276 -23.05 -4.01 -4.60
C THR A 276 -23.13 -5.54 -4.69
N SER A 277 -22.96 -6.20 -3.56
CA SER A 277 -22.98 -7.66 -3.47
C SER A 277 -24.33 -8.27 -3.85
N GLY A 278 -24.35 -9.54 -4.24
CA GLY A 278 -25.55 -10.29 -4.58
C GLY A 278 -25.27 -11.52 -5.44
N ASP A 279 -26.33 -12.15 -5.97
CA ASP A 279 -26.23 -13.29 -6.90
C ASP A 279 -25.49 -12.95 -8.20
N THR A 280 -25.52 -11.70 -8.59
CA THR A 280 -24.64 -11.11 -9.61
C THR A 280 -24.07 -9.85 -8.95
N ALA A 281 -22.88 -9.90 -8.41
CA ALA A 281 -22.32 -8.73 -7.75
C ALA A 281 -22.04 -7.62 -8.76
N GLY A 282 -22.42 -6.40 -8.38
CA GLY A 282 -22.35 -5.22 -9.23
C GLY A 282 -20.95 -4.58 -9.26
N SER A 283 -20.89 -3.31 -9.66
CA SER A 283 -19.65 -2.53 -9.72
C SER A 283 -19.69 -1.30 -8.82
N ILE A 284 -18.51 -0.89 -8.32
CA ILE A 284 -18.34 0.33 -7.52
C ILE A 284 -17.28 1.20 -8.20
N ARG A 285 -17.60 2.48 -8.44
CA ARG A 285 -16.65 3.45 -8.99
C ARG A 285 -16.63 4.73 -8.18
N LEU A 286 -15.46 5.05 -7.64
CA LEU A 286 -15.17 6.30 -6.93
C LEU A 286 -14.21 7.13 -7.78
N ARG A 287 -14.58 8.39 -8.08
CA ARG A 287 -13.75 9.28 -8.89
C ARG A 287 -13.68 10.66 -8.24
N GLY A 288 -12.47 11.03 -7.78
CA GLY A 288 -12.22 12.27 -7.06
C GLY A 288 -10.78 12.74 -7.17
N ALA A 289 -10.45 13.87 -6.59
CA ALA A 289 -9.06 14.30 -6.43
C ALA A 289 -8.40 13.48 -5.31
N THR A 290 -8.96 13.55 -4.11
CA THR A 290 -8.56 12.72 -2.98
C THR A 290 -9.71 11.78 -2.63
N ILE A 291 -9.40 10.50 -2.48
CA ILE A 291 -10.35 9.49 -2.01
C ILE A 291 -9.83 8.93 -0.69
N THR A 292 -10.62 9.04 0.36
CA THR A 292 -10.29 8.49 1.68
C THR A 292 -11.37 7.49 2.11
N VAL A 293 -10.94 6.27 2.44
CA VAL A 293 -11.77 5.24 3.06
C VAL A 293 -11.14 4.92 4.42
N GLY A 294 -11.74 5.36 5.50
CA GLY A 294 -11.18 5.22 6.85
C GLY A 294 -12.24 4.90 7.90
N ASP A 295 -11.84 4.91 9.14
CA ASP A 295 -12.71 4.80 10.32
C ASP A 295 -13.69 3.62 10.21
N ASN A 296 -13.16 2.42 9.99
CA ASN A 296 -13.87 1.15 9.82
C ASN A 296 -14.88 1.12 8.64
N SER A 297 -14.71 1.96 7.62
CA SER A 297 -15.60 1.96 6.45
C SER A 297 -15.28 0.80 5.50
N ILE A 298 -16.31 0.32 4.78
CA ILE A 298 -16.21 -0.84 3.90
C ILE A 298 -16.73 -0.50 2.50
N VAL A 299 -15.94 -0.87 1.49
CA VAL A 299 -16.33 -0.91 0.08
C VAL A 299 -16.40 -2.39 -0.32
N LEU A 300 -17.59 -2.93 -0.58
CA LEU A 300 -17.83 -4.36 -0.70
C LEU A 300 -18.50 -4.74 -2.03
N THR A 301 -17.88 -5.68 -2.71
CA THR A 301 -18.47 -6.41 -3.84
C THR A 301 -18.30 -7.90 -3.57
N GLN A 302 -19.38 -8.58 -3.15
CA GLN A 302 -19.36 -10.02 -2.82
C GLN A 302 -20.25 -10.78 -3.78
N ASN A 303 -19.66 -11.61 -4.66
CA ASN A 303 -20.39 -12.43 -5.63
C ASN A 303 -20.91 -13.72 -4.99
N GLU A 304 -22.23 -13.87 -4.89
CA GLU A 304 -22.90 -15.00 -4.24
C GLU A 304 -23.50 -15.99 -5.24
N GLY A 305 -23.50 -15.67 -6.55
CA GLY A 305 -24.12 -16.48 -7.59
C GLY A 305 -23.18 -16.96 -8.69
N SER A 306 -23.75 -17.38 -9.80
CA SER A 306 -23.03 -18.01 -10.91
C SER A 306 -22.65 -17.07 -12.06
N GLN A 307 -23.06 -15.82 -12.01
CA GLN A 307 -22.67 -14.80 -12.99
C GLN A 307 -21.41 -14.07 -12.51
N ASN A 308 -20.61 -13.55 -13.44
CA ASN A 308 -19.40 -12.82 -13.09
C ASN A 308 -19.72 -11.46 -12.43
N ALA A 309 -18.94 -11.08 -11.45
CA ALA A 309 -19.06 -9.79 -10.76
C ALA A 309 -18.55 -8.61 -11.61
N GLY A 310 -19.04 -7.42 -11.29
CA GLY A 310 -18.48 -6.15 -11.78
C GLY A 310 -17.21 -5.74 -11.02
N ASN A 311 -16.55 -4.69 -11.49
CA ASN A 311 -15.28 -4.22 -10.98
C ASN A 311 -15.45 -3.15 -9.89
N THR A 312 -14.46 -3.08 -8.98
CA THR A 312 -14.30 -1.97 -8.04
C THR A 312 -13.14 -1.07 -8.49
N ILE A 313 -13.43 0.21 -8.77
CA ILE A 313 -12.44 1.17 -9.29
C ILE A 313 -12.40 2.40 -8.39
N LEU A 314 -11.22 2.72 -7.86
CA LEU A 314 -10.94 3.95 -7.12
C LEU A 314 -9.96 4.80 -7.94
N HIS A 315 -10.44 5.89 -8.52
CA HIS A 315 -9.63 6.79 -9.33
C HIS A 315 -9.49 8.16 -8.67
N GLY A 316 -8.36 8.35 -7.97
CA GLY A 316 -7.98 9.62 -7.34
C GLY A 316 -6.94 10.35 -8.19
N THR A 317 -7.20 11.58 -8.62
CA THR A 317 -6.18 12.30 -9.43
C THR A 317 -4.98 12.78 -8.61
N GLU A 318 -5.09 12.84 -7.28
CA GLU A 318 -4.00 13.21 -6.37
C GLU A 318 -3.65 12.06 -5.42
N THR A 319 -4.59 11.62 -4.58
CA THR A 319 -4.32 10.62 -3.55
C THR A 319 -5.50 9.68 -3.34
N VAL A 320 -5.21 8.40 -3.17
CA VAL A 320 -6.14 7.41 -2.62
C VAL A 320 -5.55 6.90 -1.30
N THR A 321 -6.29 7.07 -0.20
CA THR A 321 -5.89 6.60 1.13
C THR A 321 -6.93 5.64 1.68
N ILE A 322 -6.50 4.46 2.13
CA ILE A 322 -7.33 3.46 2.79
C ILE A 322 -6.74 3.20 4.17
N GLY A 323 -7.57 3.37 5.20
CA GLY A 323 -7.14 3.35 6.58
C GLY A 323 -6.56 4.69 7.06
N GLU A 324 -6.17 4.72 8.33
CA GLU A 324 -5.66 5.90 9.02
C GLU A 324 -4.33 5.57 9.70
N ASN A 325 -3.38 6.49 9.59
CA ASN A 325 -2.10 6.36 10.28
C ASN A 325 -2.20 6.99 11.66
N ASP A 326 -2.99 6.39 12.55
CA ASP A 326 -3.19 6.85 13.92
C ASP A 326 -3.05 5.71 14.94
N ALA A 327 -3.14 6.06 16.24
CA ALA A 327 -2.98 5.13 17.33
C ALA A 327 -4.15 4.12 17.50
N ASN A 328 -5.26 4.30 16.83
CA ASN A 328 -6.43 3.40 16.91
C ASN A 328 -6.37 2.29 15.86
N GLY A 329 -5.61 2.52 14.77
CA GLY A 329 -5.53 1.61 13.64
C GLY A 329 -6.82 1.55 12.81
N SER A 330 -6.78 0.80 11.73
CA SER A 330 -7.88 0.70 10.75
C SER A 330 -8.13 -0.76 10.32
N ILE A 331 -7.98 -1.70 11.24
CA ILE A 331 -8.06 -3.15 10.96
C ILE A 331 -9.41 -3.61 10.40
N ASN A 332 -10.48 -2.85 10.63
CA ASN A 332 -11.81 -3.09 10.10
C ASN A 332 -12.15 -2.23 8.88
N THR A 333 -11.18 -1.52 8.30
CA THR A 333 -11.36 -0.81 7.05
C THR A 333 -11.03 -1.73 5.88
N PHE A 334 -11.99 -1.91 4.97
CA PHE A 334 -11.87 -2.85 3.85
C PHE A 334 -12.26 -2.25 2.51
N VAL A 335 -11.51 -2.60 1.47
CA VAL A 335 -11.97 -2.59 0.08
C VAL A 335 -11.91 -4.03 -0.41
N ALA A 336 -13.06 -4.66 -0.66
CA ALA A 336 -13.13 -6.10 -0.81
C ALA A 336 -13.99 -6.51 -2.03
N ASN A 337 -13.36 -7.27 -2.92
CA ASN A 337 -14.04 -8.04 -3.95
C ASN A 337 -13.96 -9.53 -3.60
N LEU A 338 -15.09 -10.14 -3.28
CA LEU A 338 -15.13 -11.51 -2.79
C LEU A 338 -15.96 -12.41 -3.70
N THR A 339 -15.54 -13.65 -3.84
CA THR A 339 -16.23 -14.68 -4.61
C THR A 339 -16.66 -15.81 -3.69
N ARG A 340 -17.97 -16.10 -3.61
CA ARG A 340 -18.52 -17.16 -2.75
C ARG A 340 -19.13 -18.33 -3.51
N SER A 341 -19.30 -18.19 -4.82
CA SER A 341 -19.99 -19.19 -5.65
C SER A 341 -19.17 -19.53 -6.90
N SER A 342 -19.83 -19.95 -7.97
CA SER A 342 -19.18 -20.38 -9.21
C SER A 342 -18.94 -19.25 -10.23
N GLY A 343 -19.57 -18.08 -10.06
CA GLY A 343 -19.29 -16.91 -10.88
C GLY A 343 -17.96 -16.27 -10.49
N ASP A 344 -17.22 -15.73 -11.46
CA ASP A 344 -15.93 -15.09 -11.22
C ASP A 344 -16.09 -13.75 -10.45
N GLY A 345 -15.09 -13.39 -9.68
CA GLY A 345 -14.98 -12.10 -9.02
C GLY A 345 -14.58 -11.00 -9.98
N GLY A 346 -14.92 -9.74 -9.64
CA GLY A 346 -14.52 -8.56 -10.38
C GLY A 346 -13.08 -8.11 -10.04
N ASP A 347 -12.48 -7.34 -10.94
CA ASP A 347 -11.18 -6.73 -10.73
C ASP A 347 -11.28 -5.59 -9.68
N LEU A 348 -10.17 -5.37 -8.96
CA LEU A 348 -9.98 -4.23 -8.07
C LEU A 348 -8.89 -3.34 -8.64
N GLU A 349 -9.23 -2.11 -8.99
CA GLU A 349 -8.31 -1.18 -9.63
C GLU A 349 -8.19 0.13 -8.84
N ILE A 350 -6.95 0.57 -8.59
CA ILE A 350 -6.64 1.87 -7.97
C ILE A 350 -5.74 2.64 -8.91
N ILE A 351 -6.17 3.85 -9.29
CA ILE A 351 -5.42 4.75 -10.17
C ILE A 351 -5.25 6.09 -9.45
N THR A 352 -3.99 6.54 -9.23
CA THR A 352 -3.72 7.78 -8.49
C THR A 352 -2.30 8.29 -8.73
N LYS A 353 -1.92 9.43 -8.13
CA LYS A 353 -0.52 9.82 -7.95
C LYS A 353 0.10 9.12 -6.75
N ASN A 354 -0.57 9.19 -5.58
CA ASN A 354 -0.08 8.58 -4.35
C ASN A 354 -1.14 7.63 -3.79
N PHE A 355 -0.74 6.39 -3.51
CA PHE A 355 -1.60 5.42 -2.85
C PHE A 355 -1.06 5.11 -1.45
N ASN A 356 -1.94 5.24 -0.45
CA ASN A 356 -1.63 4.97 0.95
C ASN A 356 -2.55 3.88 1.50
N LEU A 357 -1.95 2.87 2.15
CA LEU A 357 -2.67 1.82 2.89
C LEU A 357 -2.12 1.77 4.31
N PHE A 358 -2.92 2.27 5.26
CA PHE A 358 -2.43 2.52 6.62
C PHE A 358 -3.21 1.78 7.71
N GLY A 359 -2.57 1.66 8.89
CA GLY A 359 -3.23 1.30 10.13
C GLY A 359 -3.80 -0.12 10.19
N GLY A 360 -3.31 -1.05 9.38
CA GLY A 360 -3.84 -2.40 9.31
C GLY A 360 -5.08 -2.55 8.42
N ALA A 361 -5.35 -1.58 7.55
CA ALA A 361 -6.44 -1.65 6.57
C ALA A 361 -6.18 -2.72 5.50
N ASN A 362 -7.25 -3.20 4.84
CA ASN A 362 -7.21 -4.39 4.02
C ASN A 362 -7.81 -4.16 2.63
N LEU A 363 -7.07 -4.54 1.58
CA LEU A 363 -7.60 -4.77 0.25
C LEU A 363 -7.70 -6.27 -0.01
N LEU A 364 -8.90 -6.75 -0.30
CA LEU A 364 -9.17 -8.19 -0.42
C LEU A 364 -9.70 -8.55 -1.81
N LEU A 365 -9.11 -9.59 -2.38
CA LEU A 365 -9.53 -10.20 -3.63
C LEU A 365 -9.62 -11.73 -3.42
N ASN A 366 -10.55 -12.15 -2.52
CA ASN A 366 -10.56 -13.51 -2.01
C ASN A 366 -11.70 -14.35 -2.62
N THR A 367 -11.41 -15.63 -2.90
CA THR A 367 -12.44 -16.57 -3.30
C THR A 367 -12.62 -17.70 -2.29
N PHE A 368 -13.86 -17.89 -1.89
CA PHE A 368 -14.35 -18.97 -1.03
C PHE A 368 -15.17 -20.02 -1.82
N GLY A 369 -15.56 -19.68 -3.07
CA GLY A 369 -16.32 -20.53 -3.99
C GLY A 369 -15.45 -21.13 -5.09
N GLU A 370 -16.09 -21.64 -6.14
CA GLU A 370 -15.40 -22.26 -7.29
C GLU A 370 -14.98 -21.24 -8.36
N GLY A 371 -15.59 -20.04 -8.38
CA GLY A 371 -15.25 -18.96 -9.31
C GLY A 371 -13.84 -18.42 -9.07
N ALA A 372 -13.17 -17.99 -10.12
CA ALA A 372 -11.88 -17.33 -10.02
C ALA A 372 -12.02 -15.93 -9.38
N PRO A 373 -11.10 -15.48 -8.56
CA PRO A 373 -11.05 -14.08 -8.15
C PRO A 373 -10.65 -13.21 -9.37
N GLY A 374 -10.97 -11.92 -9.35
CA GLY A 374 -10.45 -10.97 -10.33
C GLY A 374 -8.94 -10.70 -10.16
N LYS A 375 -8.49 -9.57 -10.70
CA LYS A 375 -7.11 -9.09 -10.56
C LYS A 375 -7.08 -7.82 -9.70
N MET A 376 -5.98 -7.62 -8.98
CA MET A 376 -5.71 -6.39 -8.26
C MET A 376 -4.65 -5.58 -9.00
N ASN A 377 -4.99 -4.37 -9.42
CA ASN A 377 -4.11 -3.50 -10.18
C ASN A 377 -4.00 -2.12 -9.50
N ILE A 378 -2.82 -1.77 -9.02
CA ILE A 378 -2.54 -0.49 -8.37
C ILE A 378 -1.56 0.29 -9.23
N ILE A 379 -2.01 1.43 -9.76
CA ILE A 379 -1.23 2.34 -10.60
C ILE A 379 -1.11 3.67 -9.86
N ALA A 380 0.05 3.92 -9.25
CA ALA A 380 0.34 5.16 -8.56
C ALA A 380 1.56 5.83 -9.20
N SER A 381 1.38 6.99 -9.84
CA SER A 381 2.46 7.58 -10.65
C SER A 381 3.65 8.08 -9.84
N GLU A 382 3.49 8.34 -8.53
CA GLU A 382 4.53 8.84 -7.62
C GLU A 382 4.90 7.82 -6.55
N SER A 383 3.98 7.48 -5.63
CA SER A 383 4.30 6.57 -4.54
C SER A 383 3.19 5.59 -4.18
N VAL A 384 3.61 4.45 -3.62
CA VAL A 384 2.78 3.51 -2.86
C VAL A 384 3.41 3.33 -1.49
N ASP A 385 2.68 3.75 -0.44
CA ASP A 385 3.08 3.60 0.94
C ASP A 385 2.10 2.67 1.68
N MET A 386 2.59 1.54 2.19
CA MET A 386 1.81 0.59 2.99
C MET A 386 2.44 0.49 4.37
N ILE A 387 1.71 0.94 5.40
CA ILE A 387 2.23 0.99 6.77
C ILE A 387 1.20 0.39 7.72
N GLY A 388 1.60 -0.66 8.42
CA GLY A 388 0.79 -1.30 9.44
C GLY A 388 0.76 -0.52 10.76
N PHE A 389 0.22 -1.15 11.79
CA PHE A 389 -0.08 -0.52 13.07
C PHE A 389 0.32 -1.43 14.25
N SER A 390 0.85 -0.84 15.32
CA SER A 390 1.14 -1.55 16.57
C SER A 390 0.84 -0.66 17.78
N PRO A 391 -0.29 -0.88 18.48
CA PRO A 391 -0.74 0.01 19.57
C PRO A 391 0.08 -0.10 20.86
N ASP A 392 0.68 -1.26 21.14
CA ASP A 392 1.25 -1.57 22.46
C ASP A 392 2.60 -2.30 22.41
N ASN A 393 3.27 -2.34 21.30
CA ASN A 393 4.50 -3.10 21.04
C ASN A 393 4.38 -4.62 21.32
N GLN A 394 3.17 -5.15 21.52
CA GLN A 394 2.91 -6.58 21.78
C GLN A 394 2.10 -7.24 20.68
N SER A 395 1.28 -6.47 19.96
CA SER A 395 0.45 -6.92 18.84
C SER A 395 0.71 -6.06 17.62
N THR A 396 0.89 -6.67 16.46
CA THR A 396 1.04 -5.98 15.19
C THR A 396 -0.16 -6.28 14.31
N PHE A 397 -0.64 -5.26 13.62
CA PHE A 397 -1.64 -5.37 12.57
C PHE A 397 -1.01 -4.91 11.27
N THR A 398 -0.80 -5.85 10.35
CA THR A 398 -0.25 -5.54 9.05
C THR A 398 -1.31 -4.92 8.14
N SER A 399 -0.92 -3.94 7.33
CA SER A 399 -1.74 -3.47 6.22
C SER A 399 -1.64 -4.48 5.07
N ASN A 400 -2.77 -4.92 4.49
CA ASN A 400 -2.76 -6.09 3.64
C ASN A 400 -3.30 -5.84 2.23
N LEU A 401 -2.57 -6.32 1.22
CA LEU A 401 -3.09 -6.65 -0.10
C LEU A 401 -3.19 -8.16 -0.22
N ASN A 402 -4.40 -8.69 -0.17
CA ASN A 402 -4.63 -10.12 -0.14
C ASN A 402 -5.40 -10.61 -1.38
N SER A 403 -4.86 -11.61 -2.04
CA SER A 403 -5.58 -12.47 -2.97
C SER A 403 -5.49 -13.91 -2.47
N LEU A 404 -6.55 -14.37 -1.80
CA LEU A 404 -6.60 -15.70 -1.20
C LEU A 404 -7.62 -16.57 -1.94
N THR A 405 -7.25 -17.82 -2.24
CA THR A 405 -8.20 -18.83 -2.70
C THR A 405 -8.31 -19.99 -1.72
N PHE A 406 -9.55 -20.38 -1.40
CA PHE A 406 -9.88 -21.54 -0.58
C PHE A 406 -10.41 -22.72 -1.43
N SER A 407 -10.37 -22.59 -2.75
CA SER A 407 -11.01 -23.48 -3.71
C SER A 407 -10.02 -24.08 -4.73
N LYS A 408 -10.56 -24.55 -5.86
CA LYS A 408 -9.77 -25.04 -7.00
C LYS A 408 -9.34 -23.92 -7.94
N ALA A 409 -9.90 -22.73 -7.82
CA ALA A 409 -9.51 -21.60 -8.62
C ALA A 409 -8.10 -21.12 -8.22
N LYS A 410 -7.32 -20.64 -9.18
CA LYS A 410 -6.07 -19.93 -8.92
C LYS A 410 -6.36 -18.64 -8.15
N ALA A 411 -5.50 -18.24 -7.21
CA ALA A 411 -5.58 -16.92 -6.58
C ALA A 411 -5.35 -15.79 -7.61
N GLY A 412 -5.97 -14.62 -7.42
CA GLY A 412 -5.88 -13.50 -8.34
C GLY A 412 -4.47 -12.90 -8.37
N ASP A 413 -4.09 -12.43 -9.52
CA ASP A 413 -2.80 -11.78 -9.70
C ASP A 413 -2.82 -10.35 -9.12
N ILE A 414 -1.71 -9.92 -8.49
CA ILE A 414 -1.53 -8.57 -7.92
C ILE A 414 -0.45 -7.86 -8.71
N THR A 415 -0.74 -6.66 -9.21
CA THR A 415 0.23 -5.82 -9.91
C THR A 415 0.26 -4.43 -9.28
N ILE A 416 1.46 -3.97 -8.91
CA ILE A 416 1.71 -2.60 -8.46
C ILE A 416 2.66 -1.93 -9.44
N SER A 417 2.29 -0.73 -9.90
CA SER A 417 3.13 0.08 -10.78
C SER A 417 3.24 1.50 -10.22
N THR A 418 4.47 1.92 -9.87
CA THR A 418 4.72 3.21 -9.21
C THR A 418 6.11 3.76 -9.52
N ASN A 419 6.47 4.92 -8.94
CA ASN A 419 7.85 5.40 -8.92
C ASN A 419 8.60 4.86 -7.68
N GLN A 420 7.96 4.92 -6.50
CA GLN A 420 8.51 4.42 -5.24
C GLN A 420 7.49 3.53 -4.53
N LEU A 421 7.93 2.39 -4.01
CA LEU A 421 7.12 1.47 -3.19
C LEU A 421 7.76 1.29 -1.82
N ARG A 422 7.00 1.52 -0.76
CA ARG A 422 7.44 1.32 0.62
C ARG A 422 6.46 0.44 1.38
N LEU A 423 6.98 -0.59 2.01
CA LEU A 423 6.24 -1.52 2.86
C LEU A 423 6.87 -1.53 4.27
N ALA A 424 6.06 -1.31 5.30
CA ALA A 424 6.47 -1.43 6.71
C ALA A 424 5.31 -2.01 7.53
N LEU A 425 5.49 -3.16 8.16
CA LEU A 425 4.39 -3.93 8.77
C LEU A 425 3.23 -4.11 7.77
N ALA A 426 3.55 -4.59 6.57
CA ALA A 426 2.58 -4.68 5.49
C ALA A 426 2.81 -5.92 4.63
N ASP A 427 1.73 -6.58 4.24
CA ASP A 427 1.79 -7.82 3.48
C ASP A 427 1.16 -7.68 2.09
N ILE A 428 1.82 -8.26 1.10
CA ILE A 428 1.28 -8.48 -0.25
C ILE A 428 1.28 -9.98 -0.50
N VAL A 429 0.10 -10.59 -0.49
CA VAL A 429 0.01 -12.05 -0.56
C VAL A 429 -0.95 -12.54 -1.65
N GLY A 430 -0.46 -13.49 -2.45
CA GLY A 430 -1.23 -14.23 -3.43
C GLY A 430 -1.25 -15.72 -3.07
N TRP A 431 -2.05 -16.12 -2.05
CA TRP A 431 -1.98 -17.46 -1.50
C TRP A 431 -3.13 -18.36 -1.95
N THR A 432 -2.82 -19.65 -2.10
CA THR A 432 -3.83 -20.68 -2.15
C THR A 432 -3.82 -21.51 -0.86
N LEU A 433 -5.04 -21.73 -0.31
CA LEU A 433 -5.30 -22.66 0.77
C LEU A 433 -6.05 -23.90 0.24
N GLY A 434 -6.44 -23.92 -1.04
CA GLY A 434 -7.19 -24.97 -1.70
C GLY A 434 -6.36 -25.88 -2.62
N GLU A 435 -6.98 -26.27 -3.74
CA GLU A 435 -6.36 -27.08 -4.79
C GLU A 435 -5.82 -26.24 -5.96
N GLY A 436 -6.24 -24.96 -6.08
CA GLY A 436 -5.76 -24.04 -7.11
C GLY A 436 -4.34 -23.54 -6.82
N ASP A 437 -3.70 -22.91 -7.80
CA ASP A 437 -2.37 -22.34 -7.67
C ASP A 437 -2.38 -20.98 -6.94
N GLY A 438 -1.26 -20.56 -6.39
CA GLY A 438 -1.05 -19.23 -5.85
C GLY A 438 -1.13 -18.14 -6.93
N GLY A 439 -1.50 -16.92 -6.56
CA GLY A 439 -1.53 -15.75 -7.43
C GLY A 439 -0.12 -15.23 -7.74
N ASN A 440 0.06 -14.63 -8.91
CA ASN A 440 1.33 -13.98 -9.23
C ASN A 440 1.35 -12.55 -8.67
N ILE A 441 2.53 -12.12 -8.21
CA ILE A 441 2.76 -10.77 -7.71
C ILE A 441 3.80 -10.09 -8.59
N THR A 442 3.45 -8.93 -9.14
CA THR A 442 4.37 -8.12 -9.94
C THR A 442 4.51 -6.72 -9.33
N LEU A 443 5.71 -6.40 -8.90
CA LEU A 443 6.05 -5.08 -8.36
C LEU A 443 6.94 -4.33 -9.35
N ASN A 444 6.42 -3.22 -9.88
CA ASN A 444 7.16 -2.34 -10.79
C ASN A 444 7.32 -0.98 -10.11
N ALA A 445 8.53 -0.64 -9.68
CA ALA A 445 8.86 0.68 -9.15
C ALA A 445 10.07 1.24 -9.89
N ARG A 446 9.90 2.37 -10.57
CA ARG A 446 10.98 2.90 -11.41
C ARG A 446 12.23 3.26 -10.63
N GLU A 447 12.08 3.72 -9.39
CA GLU A 447 13.16 4.26 -8.58
C GLU A 447 13.58 3.30 -7.46
N SER A 448 12.65 2.93 -6.59
CA SER A 448 12.98 2.09 -5.44
C SER A 448 11.82 1.27 -4.91
N ILE A 449 12.18 0.12 -4.34
CA ILE A 449 11.31 -0.70 -3.47
C ILE A 449 12.03 -0.86 -2.13
N GLU A 450 11.37 -0.42 -1.05
CA GLU A 450 11.83 -0.54 0.33
C GLU A 450 10.86 -1.41 1.11
N ILE A 451 11.35 -2.48 1.72
CA ILE A 451 10.56 -3.42 2.53
C ILE A 451 11.24 -3.54 3.90
N VAL A 452 10.54 -3.08 4.94
CA VAL A 452 11.03 -3.11 6.32
C VAL A 452 10.14 -4.02 7.15
N GLY A 453 10.72 -5.07 7.73
CA GLY A 453 9.97 -6.07 8.49
C GLY A 453 9.52 -5.54 9.84
N LEU A 454 10.44 -5.24 10.73
CA LEU A 454 10.12 -4.81 12.10
C LEU A 454 10.54 -3.36 12.36
N ILE A 455 9.67 -2.65 13.06
CA ILE A 455 10.03 -1.38 13.69
C ILE A 455 10.61 -1.70 15.08
N SER A 456 11.71 -1.06 15.46
CA SER A 456 12.36 -1.29 16.77
C SER A 456 11.36 -1.19 17.93
N GLY A 457 11.33 -2.20 18.79
CA GLY A 457 10.46 -2.25 19.98
C GLY A 457 9.11 -2.96 19.79
N VAL A 458 8.82 -3.50 18.61
CA VAL A 458 7.58 -4.23 18.31
C VAL A 458 7.85 -5.74 18.29
N ASN A 459 7.09 -6.52 19.05
CA ASN A 459 7.16 -7.97 19.05
C ASN A 459 6.22 -8.57 18.01
N GLY A 460 6.77 -9.25 17.00
CA GLY A 460 6.03 -9.97 15.97
C GLY A 460 5.41 -9.06 14.91
N GLY A 461 5.50 -9.45 13.67
CA GLY A 461 5.01 -8.76 12.49
C GLY A 461 6.10 -8.77 11.44
N ASP A 462 5.97 -9.68 10.49
CA ASP A 462 6.84 -9.72 9.32
C ASP A 462 6.25 -8.78 8.28
N THR A 463 7.07 -8.28 7.39
CA THR A 463 6.59 -7.65 6.15
C THR A 463 6.92 -8.61 5.02
N VAL A 464 5.90 -9.14 4.36
CA VAL A 464 6.13 -10.15 3.33
C VAL A 464 5.46 -9.83 2.00
N VAL A 465 6.20 -10.13 0.93
CA VAL A 465 5.66 -10.24 -0.43
C VAL A 465 5.70 -11.72 -0.78
N SER A 466 4.54 -12.39 -0.80
CA SER A 466 4.50 -13.85 -0.85
C SER A 466 3.43 -14.41 -1.79
N ALA A 467 3.87 -15.21 -2.74
CA ALA A 467 3.03 -15.99 -3.66
C ALA A 467 3.10 -17.47 -3.28
N ALA A 468 2.34 -17.90 -2.26
CA ALA A 468 2.51 -19.22 -1.66
C ALA A 468 1.32 -20.18 -1.89
N SER A 469 1.62 -21.48 -1.84
CA SER A 469 0.62 -22.54 -1.70
C SER A 469 0.70 -23.16 -0.31
N LEU A 470 -0.41 -23.07 0.43
CA LEU A 470 -0.62 -23.77 1.72
C LEU A 470 -1.45 -25.05 1.56
N GLY A 471 -2.02 -25.27 0.36
CA GLY A 471 -2.88 -26.41 -0.01
C GLY A 471 -2.21 -27.40 -0.96
N LYS A 472 -2.91 -27.76 -2.05
CA LYS A 472 -2.44 -28.78 -3.01
C LYS A 472 -1.89 -28.18 -4.31
N GLY A 473 -2.21 -26.94 -4.64
CA GLY A 473 -1.73 -26.26 -5.84
C GLY A 473 -0.28 -25.82 -5.74
N ASN A 474 0.26 -25.31 -6.84
CA ASN A 474 1.61 -24.77 -6.91
C ASN A 474 1.69 -23.36 -6.27
N GLY A 475 2.86 -22.95 -5.82
CA GLY A 475 3.13 -21.57 -5.49
C GLY A 475 3.02 -20.66 -6.73
N GLY A 476 2.64 -19.39 -6.55
CA GLY A 476 2.66 -18.38 -7.61
C GLY A 476 4.07 -17.82 -7.83
N SER A 477 4.22 -16.91 -8.78
CA SER A 477 5.50 -16.23 -9.02
C SER A 477 5.54 -14.83 -8.40
N VAL A 478 6.73 -14.41 -7.95
CA VAL A 478 6.99 -13.02 -7.54
C VAL A 478 8.00 -12.41 -8.51
N LYS A 479 7.61 -11.29 -9.14
CA LYS A 479 8.46 -10.53 -10.04
C LYS A 479 8.64 -9.10 -9.53
N VAL A 480 9.89 -8.67 -9.40
CA VAL A 480 10.29 -7.34 -8.96
C VAL A 480 11.09 -6.66 -10.05
N ASN A 481 10.69 -5.46 -10.47
CA ASN A 481 11.41 -4.63 -11.43
C ASN A 481 11.60 -3.23 -10.81
N THR A 482 12.85 -2.81 -10.57
CA THR A 482 13.17 -1.52 -9.94
C THR A 482 14.58 -1.04 -10.29
N ALA A 483 14.97 0.17 -9.89
CA ALA A 483 16.38 0.54 -9.86
C ALA A 483 17.04 0.03 -8.58
N ARG A 484 16.43 0.22 -7.42
CA ARG A 484 16.97 -0.19 -6.10
C ARG A 484 15.96 -1.01 -5.33
N LEU A 485 16.38 -2.16 -4.82
CA LEU A 485 15.60 -3.00 -3.91
C LEU A 485 16.30 -3.04 -2.55
N TRP A 486 15.57 -2.68 -1.50
CA TRP A 486 16.04 -2.69 -0.12
C TRP A 486 15.11 -3.54 0.75
N LEU A 487 15.66 -4.59 1.37
CA LEU A 487 14.97 -5.41 2.36
C LEU A 487 15.71 -5.27 3.69
N GLN A 488 14.96 -5.03 4.76
CA GLN A 488 15.57 -4.85 6.07
C GLN A 488 14.73 -5.50 7.17
N ASP A 489 15.45 -6.01 8.15
CA ASP A 489 14.92 -6.32 9.47
C ASP A 489 13.74 -7.30 9.48
N GLY A 490 13.90 -8.48 8.88
CA GLY A 490 12.89 -9.52 8.81
C GLY A 490 11.95 -9.39 7.61
N ALA A 491 12.25 -8.48 6.67
CA ALA A 491 11.52 -8.37 5.41
C ALA A 491 11.71 -9.61 4.53
N GLY A 492 10.62 -10.08 3.89
CA GLY A 492 10.63 -11.28 3.07
C GLY A 492 10.04 -11.11 1.68
N ILE A 493 10.71 -11.66 0.67
CA ILE A 493 10.12 -11.89 -0.66
C ILE A 493 10.16 -13.39 -0.92
N GLY A 494 9.01 -14.01 -1.23
CA GLY A 494 8.99 -15.46 -1.40
C GLY A 494 7.90 -16.04 -2.30
N ALA A 495 8.21 -17.23 -2.83
CA ALA A 495 7.29 -18.05 -3.62
C ALA A 495 7.37 -19.49 -3.10
N SER A 496 6.54 -19.84 -2.12
CA SER A 496 6.69 -21.07 -1.34
C SER A 496 5.54 -22.05 -1.55
N ALA A 497 5.79 -23.33 -1.29
CA ALA A 497 4.76 -24.36 -1.20
C ALA A 497 4.89 -25.15 0.11
N PHE A 498 3.76 -25.48 0.74
CA PHE A 498 3.68 -26.23 2.00
C PHE A 498 2.80 -27.48 1.86
N GLY A 499 2.48 -27.87 0.65
CA GLY A 499 1.58 -28.98 0.34
C GLY A 499 2.13 -29.94 -0.73
N LYS A 500 1.29 -30.22 -1.75
CA LYS A 500 1.64 -31.17 -2.81
C LYS A 500 2.23 -30.53 -4.06
N GLY A 501 1.93 -29.26 -4.31
CA GLY A 501 2.40 -28.53 -5.49
C GLY A 501 3.81 -27.97 -5.30
N ASP A 502 4.47 -27.70 -6.42
CA ASP A 502 5.83 -27.15 -6.44
C ASP A 502 5.86 -25.70 -5.91
N ALA A 503 7.00 -25.28 -5.39
CA ALA A 503 7.21 -23.87 -5.04
C ALA A 503 7.30 -23.01 -6.32
N GLY A 504 6.93 -21.74 -6.20
CA GLY A 504 6.95 -20.81 -7.32
C GLY A 504 8.32 -20.18 -7.55
N THR A 505 8.39 -19.29 -8.54
CA THR A 505 9.62 -18.60 -8.93
C THR A 505 9.70 -17.17 -8.37
N VAL A 506 10.92 -16.72 -8.06
CA VAL A 506 11.21 -15.33 -7.68
C VAL A 506 12.17 -14.73 -8.70
N THR A 507 11.75 -13.66 -9.38
CA THR A 507 12.58 -12.95 -10.35
C THR A 507 12.77 -11.50 -9.92
N ILE A 508 14.00 -11.07 -9.69
CA ILE A 508 14.35 -9.70 -9.30
C ILE A 508 15.24 -9.07 -10.39
N ASN A 509 14.76 -7.95 -10.93
CA ASN A 509 15.51 -7.12 -11.85
C ASN A 509 15.68 -5.75 -11.21
N ALA A 510 16.85 -5.47 -10.62
CA ALA A 510 17.20 -4.21 -10.00
C ALA A 510 18.40 -3.60 -10.70
N SER A 511 18.20 -2.53 -11.50
CA SER A 511 19.27 -2.04 -12.39
C SER A 511 20.48 -1.45 -11.65
N GLU A 512 20.32 -1.00 -10.40
CA GLU A 512 21.38 -0.42 -9.57
C GLU A 512 21.82 -1.37 -8.45
N SER A 513 20.90 -1.68 -7.52
CA SER A 513 21.26 -2.48 -6.35
C SER A 513 20.16 -3.35 -5.77
N VAL A 514 20.56 -4.45 -5.15
CA VAL A 514 19.77 -5.29 -4.24
C VAL A 514 20.49 -5.33 -2.90
N THR A 515 19.83 -4.91 -1.82
CA THR A 515 20.39 -4.86 -0.47
C THR A 515 19.49 -5.59 0.53
N LEU A 516 20.05 -6.57 1.24
CA LEU A 516 19.43 -7.28 2.35
C LEU A 516 20.20 -6.99 3.63
N LEU A 517 19.54 -6.44 4.65
CA LEU A 517 20.17 -6.10 5.93
C LEU A 517 19.37 -6.64 7.11
N ASP A 518 20.05 -7.25 8.07
CA ASP A 518 19.54 -7.48 9.41
C ASP A 518 20.37 -6.67 10.40
N THR A 519 19.71 -5.74 11.10
CA THR A 519 20.39 -4.83 12.05
C THR A 519 19.94 -5.01 13.48
N LEU A 520 18.92 -5.84 13.73
CA LEU A 520 18.33 -6.04 15.04
C LEU A 520 18.54 -7.49 15.54
N ALA A 521 19.16 -7.63 16.69
CA ALA A 521 19.39 -8.93 17.32
C ALA A 521 18.11 -9.60 17.87
N ASN A 522 18.10 -10.93 17.99
CA ASN A 522 17.06 -11.75 18.63
C ASN A 522 15.67 -11.73 17.97
N ARG A 523 15.60 -12.08 16.69
CA ARG A 523 14.36 -12.14 15.91
C ARG A 523 13.89 -13.56 15.65
N PHE A 524 12.57 -13.68 15.42
CA PHE A 524 11.96 -14.93 14.95
C PHE A 524 12.10 -15.11 13.42
N THR A 525 12.32 -14.01 12.68
CA THR A 525 12.39 -14.00 11.21
C THR A 525 13.63 -13.27 10.72
N THR A 526 14.22 -13.80 9.65
CA THR A 526 15.41 -13.24 8.99
C THR A 526 15.00 -12.50 7.72
N THR A 527 15.74 -11.46 7.36
CA THR A 527 15.58 -10.82 6.05
C THR A 527 15.92 -11.81 4.94
N ASN A 528 14.96 -12.07 4.03
CA ASN A 528 15.18 -13.12 3.05
C ASN A 528 14.49 -12.91 1.68
N ILE A 529 15.13 -13.51 0.66
CA ILE A 529 14.51 -13.81 -0.63
C ILE A 529 14.49 -15.32 -0.75
N SER A 530 13.30 -15.92 -0.94
CA SER A 530 13.19 -17.38 -0.85
C SER A 530 12.22 -18.01 -1.84
N SER A 531 12.60 -19.19 -2.36
CA SER A 531 11.69 -20.17 -2.93
C SER A 531 11.80 -21.46 -2.12
N ARG A 532 10.70 -21.88 -1.47
CA ARG A 532 10.78 -22.93 -0.47
C ARG A 532 9.64 -23.93 -0.59
N VAL A 533 9.97 -25.20 -0.52
CA VAL A 533 9.03 -26.27 -0.13
C VAL A 533 9.21 -26.51 1.35
N GLY A 534 8.19 -26.19 2.14
CA GLY A 534 8.19 -26.33 3.60
C GLY A 534 7.27 -27.46 4.07
N ARG A 535 7.55 -28.05 5.24
CA ARG A 535 6.64 -29.03 5.87
C ARG A 535 5.35 -28.35 6.30
N PRO A 536 4.16 -28.90 5.94
CA PRO A 536 2.89 -28.29 6.30
C PRO A 536 2.68 -28.34 7.81
N ILE A 537 2.18 -27.25 8.40
CA ILE A 537 1.84 -27.24 9.82
C ILE A 537 0.67 -28.19 10.12
N PRO A 538 0.57 -28.76 11.34
CA PRO A 538 -0.40 -29.82 11.68
C PRO A 538 -1.85 -29.49 11.35
N ILE A 539 -2.28 -28.25 11.53
CA ILE A 539 -3.66 -27.83 11.25
C ILE A 539 -3.96 -27.90 9.75
N PHE A 540 -3.07 -27.47 8.87
CA PHE A 540 -3.25 -27.53 7.42
C PHE A 540 -3.16 -28.98 6.89
N ARG A 541 -2.30 -29.80 7.50
CA ARG A 541 -2.27 -31.25 7.20
C ARG A 541 -3.63 -31.90 7.39
N THR A 542 -4.28 -31.62 8.51
CA THR A 542 -5.59 -32.18 8.83
C THR A 542 -6.68 -31.60 7.91
N LEU A 543 -6.67 -30.29 7.69
CA LEU A 543 -7.70 -29.58 6.94
C LEU A 543 -7.68 -29.94 5.44
N PHE A 544 -6.49 -30.08 4.84
CA PHE A 544 -6.33 -30.31 3.40
C PHE A 544 -5.90 -31.73 3.04
N GLY A 545 -5.72 -32.62 4.01
CA GLY A 545 -5.25 -33.98 3.78
C GLY A 545 -3.86 -34.04 3.17
N LEU A 546 -2.92 -33.23 3.71
CA LEU A 546 -1.55 -33.13 3.23
C LEU A 546 -0.64 -34.17 3.91
N ASP A 547 0.34 -34.66 3.17
CA ASP A 547 1.35 -35.54 3.69
C ASP A 547 2.28 -34.84 4.68
N PRO A 548 2.83 -35.50 5.70
CA PRO A 548 3.72 -34.88 6.67
C PRO A 548 5.02 -34.35 6.07
N ILE A 549 5.50 -34.99 5.00
CA ILE A 549 6.67 -34.61 4.24
C ILE A 549 6.24 -34.42 2.79
N PRO A 550 6.42 -33.22 2.21
CA PRO A 550 6.02 -32.95 0.83
C PRO A 550 6.92 -33.68 -0.17
N THR A 551 6.39 -33.95 -1.37
CA THR A 551 7.13 -34.52 -2.49
C THR A 551 7.39 -33.53 -3.62
N ALA A 552 7.01 -32.30 -3.41
CA ALA A 552 7.10 -31.17 -4.34
C ALA A 552 8.54 -30.71 -4.55
N ASN A 553 8.82 -30.06 -5.68
CA ASN A 553 10.13 -29.47 -5.98
C ASN A 553 10.19 -28.01 -5.51
N ALA A 554 11.38 -27.56 -5.09
CA ALA A 554 11.62 -26.14 -4.87
C ALA A 554 11.61 -25.40 -6.21
N GLY A 555 11.25 -24.10 -6.20
CA GLY A 555 11.25 -23.28 -7.40
C GLY A 555 12.59 -22.55 -7.58
N GLU A 556 12.61 -21.64 -8.54
CA GLU A 556 13.82 -20.91 -8.95
C GLU A 556 13.90 -19.52 -8.36
N ILE A 557 15.13 -19.02 -8.16
CA ILE A 557 15.40 -17.61 -7.86
C ILE A 557 16.37 -17.07 -8.92
N THR A 558 15.96 -16.00 -9.60
CA THR A 558 16.80 -15.26 -10.54
C THR A 558 16.94 -13.81 -10.10
N ILE A 559 18.18 -13.32 -9.92
CA ILE A 559 18.47 -11.93 -9.55
C ILE A 559 19.43 -11.32 -10.57
N ASN A 560 19.03 -10.18 -11.15
CA ASN A 560 19.84 -9.38 -12.06
C ASN A 560 20.03 -8.00 -11.44
N THR A 561 21.29 -7.60 -11.15
CA THR A 561 21.58 -6.29 -10.52
C THR A 561 23.01 -5.85 -10.83
N SER A 562 23.34 -4.57 -10.62
CA SER A 562 24.74 -4.13 -10.63
C SER A 562 25.43 -4.45 -9.30
N GLU A 563 24.79 -4.22 -8.17
CA GLU A 563 25.34 -4.51 -6.85
C GLU A 563 24.39 -5.36 -6.01
N LEU A 564 24.90 -6.45 -5.45
CA LEU A 564 24.20 -7.25 -4.43
C LEU A 564 24.97 -7.15 -3.12
N THR A 565 24.31 -6.66 -2.08
CA THR A 565 24.84 -6.61 -0.72
C THR A 565 23.91 -7.36 0.22
N ILE A 566 24.46 -8.34 0.96
CA ILE A 566 23.75 -9.08 1.99
C ILE A 566 24.56 -8.97 3.27
N SER A 567 23.97 -8.50 4.36
CA SER A 567 24.62 -8.38 5.65
C SER A 567 23.68 -8.79 6.78
N GLY A 568 24.07 -9.78 7.53
CA GLY A 568 23.44 -10.14 8.80
C GLY A 568 23.87 -9.22 9.94
N ASP A 569 23.30 -9.43 11.13
CA ASP A 569 23.75 -8.81 12.38
C ASP A 569 24.93 -9.64 12.99
N PRO A 570 25.96 -9.00 13.55
CA PRO A 570 27.09 -9.71 14.14
C PRO A 570 26.74 -10.70 15.26
N ASP A 571 25.65 -10.46 16.00
CA ASP A 571 25.25 -11.19 17.19
C ASP A 571 24.04 -12.12 16.97
N SER A 572 23.39 -12.10 15.80
CA SER A 572 22.15 -12.85 15.55
C SER A 572 22.09 -13.51 14.18
N GLN A 573 20.91 -13.67 13.64
CA GLN A 573 20.64 -14.49 12.46
C GLN A 573 20.98 -13.79 11.14
N ASP A 574 21.16 -14.62 10.15
CA ASP A 574 21.78 -14.27 8.88
C ASP A 574 20.74 -13.78 7.85
N ALA A 575 20.98 -12.66 7.18
CA ALA A 575 20.23 -12.27 5.97
C ALA A 575 20.52 -13.29 4.84
N GLN A 576 19.48 -13.72 4.09
CA GLN A 576 19.62 -14.89 3.21
C GLN A 576 18.94 -14.73 1.85
N ILE A 577 19.58 -15.27 0.82
CA ILE A 577 18.89 -15.65 -0.42
C ILE A 577 18.92 -17.16 -0.49
N ARG A 578 17.72 -17.80 -0.51
CA ARG A 578 17.69 -19.26 -0.42
C ARG A 578 16.61 -19.92 -1.26
N VAL A 579 17.01 -21.01 -1.90
CA VAL A 579 16.12 -22.05 -2.39
C VAL A 579 16.20 -23.22 -1.41
N ARG A 580 15.05 -23.72 -0.90
CA ARG A 580 15.07 -24.78 0.10
C ARG A 580 13.94 -25.79 -0.11
N ASN A 581 14.28 -27.07 -0.08
CA ASN A 581 13.32 -28.15 -0.06
C ASN A 581 13.40 -28.95 1.25
N GLU A 582 12.34 -28.94 2.06
CA GLU A 582 12.22 -29.70 3.31
C GLU A 582 11.45 -31.03 3.10
N GLY A 583 11.30 -31.46 1.86
CA GLY A 583 10.60 -32.67 1.44
C GLY A 583 11.48 -33.65 0.68
N PHE A 584 10.82 -34.53 -0.07
CA PHE A 584 11.46 -35.56 -0.89
C PHE A 584 11.75 -35.09 -2.34
N GLY A 585 11.28 -33.92 -2.74
CA GLY A 585 11.52 -33.37 -4.06
C GLY A 585 12.90 -32.69 -4.19
N ASP A 586 13.22 -32.25 -5.39
CA ASP A 586 14.52 -31.68 -5.72
C ASP A 586 14.67 -30.24 -5.25
N GLY A 587 15.88 -29.76 -5.07
CA GLY A 587 16.26 -28.37 -4.92
C GLY A 587 16.00 -27.62 -6.23
N GLY A 588 15.83 -26.29 -6.14
CA GLY A 588 15.67 -25.44 -7.32
C GLY A 588 16.93 -24.67 -7.68
N GLU A 589 16.95 -24.08 -8.85
CA GLU A 589 18.06 -23.30 -9.35
C GLU A 589 18.11 -21.88 -8.72
N LEU A 590 19.32 -21.40 -8.41
CA LEU A 590 19.58 -20.05 -7.93
C LEU A 590 20.58 -19.38 -8.86
N VAL A 591 20.14 -18.39 -9.63
CA VAL A 591 20.95 -17.65 -10.60
C VAL A 591 21.08 -16.19 -10.19
N ILE A 592 22.31 -15.71 -10.03
CA ILE A 592 22.58 -14.30 -9.75
C ILE A 592 23.56 -13.74 -10.80
N LYS A 593 23.13 -12.66 -11.46
CA LYS A 593 23.96 -11.87 -12.37
C LYS A 593 24.19 -10.50 -11.79
N ALA A 594 25.46 -10.16 -11.49
CA ALA A 594 25.81 -8.89 -10.86
C ALA A 594 27.16 -8.36 -11.34
N ASP A 595 27.43 -7.07 -11.10
CA ASP A 595 28.77 -6.54 -11.27
C ASP A 595 29.60 -6.82 -10.00
N THR A 596 29.01 -6.69 -8.82
CA THR A 596 29.68 -6.96 -7.53
C THR A 596 28.70 -7.65 -6.56
N ILE A 597 29.20 -8.63 -5.80
CA ILE A 597 28.48 -9.29 -4.70
C ILE A 597 29.28 -9.15 -3.41
N ASN A 598 28.66 -8.65 -2.36
CA ASN A 598 29.21 -8.48 -1.02
C ASN A 598 28.34 -9.23 0.00
N LEU A 599 28.94 -10.22 0.69
CA LEU A 599 28.32 -10.97 1.78
C LEU A 599 29.07 -10.70 3.08
N ASN A 600 28.37 -10.36 4.16
CA ASN A 600 28.98 -9.97 5.42
C ASN A 600 28.16 -10.45 6.63
N TYR A 601 28.81 -10.70 7.76
CA TYR A 601 28.19 -11.07 9.05
C TYR A 601 27.21 -12.24 8.93
N GLY A 602 27.70 -13.42 8.53
CA GLY A 602 26.90 -14.64 8.42
C GLY A 602 25.88 -14.64 7.26
N ALA A 603 25.93 -13.66 6.37
CA ALA A 603 25.07 -13.63 5.19
C ALA A 603 25.19 -14.90 4.35
N SER A 604 24.07 -15.38 3.79
CA SER A 604 24.03 -16.65 3.07
C SER A 604 23.35 -16.58 1.70
N ILE A 605 23.97 -17.25 0.72
CA ILE A 605 23.33 -17.64 -0.54
C ILE A 605 23.28 -19.16 -0.54
N ALA A 606 22.06 -19.74 -0.53
CA ALA A 606 21.92 -21.17 -0.32
C ALA A 606 20.90 -21.82 -1.28
N SER A 607 21.26 -23.01 -1.79
CA SER A 607 20.29 -23.94 -2.33
C SER A 607 20.44 -25.28 -1.59
N SER A 608 19.39 -25.72 -0.88
CA SER A 608 19.47 -26.90 -0.03
C SER A 608 18.24 -27.80 -0.13
N THR A 609 18.46 -29.10 0.01
CA THR A 609 17.39 -30.09 0.07
C THR A 609 17.60 -31.05 1.23
N PHE A 610 16.49 -31.56 1.79
CA PHE A 610 16.58 -32.58 2.87
C PHE A 610 16.86 -33.96 2.32
N SER A 611 16.32 -34.34 1.16
CA SER A 611 16.49 -35.69 0.63
C SER A 611 16.47 -35.80 -0.90
N GLY A 612 16.07 -34.79 -1.63
CA GLY A 612 16.12 -34.75 -3.10
C GLY A 612 17.50 -34.34 -3.62
N GLN A 613 17.64 -34.22 -4.95
CA GLN A 613 18.84 -33.66 -5.56
C GLN A 613 19.03 -32.22 -5.13
N GLY A 614 20.24 -31.80 -4.80
CA GLY A 614 20.58 -30.41 -4.48
C GLY A 614 20.32 -29.48 -5.65
N GLY A 615 19.97 -28.24 -5.36
CA GLY A 615 19.76 -27.24 -6.40
C GLY A 615 21.06 -26.51 -6.75
N ASP A 616 21.22 -26.21 -8.02
CA ASP A 616 22.42 -25.55 -8.54
C ASP A 616 22.46 -24.06 -8.19
N ILE A 617 23.68 -23.54 -7.97
CA ILE A 617 23.94 -22.12 -7.77
C ILE A 617 24.85 -21.62 -8.89
N THR A 618 24.37 -20.63 -9.65
CA THR A 618 25.16 -19.97 -10.71
C THR A 618 25.31 -18.47 -10.38
N LEU A 619 26.55 -18.04 -10.22
CA LEU A 619 26.94 -16.65 -9.96
C LEU A 619 27.78 -16.11 -11.11
N ASP A 620 27.19 -15.23 -11.95
CA ASP A 620 27.88 -14.52 -13.04
C ASP A 620 28.20 -13.09 -12.58
N ILE A 621 29.46 -12.84 -12.24
CA ILE A 621 29.89 -11.60 -11.57
C ILE A 621 31.00 -10.94 -12.40
N LYS A 622 30.76 -9.69 -12.84
CA LYS A 622 31.75 -9.01 -13.69
C LYS A 622 33.04 -8.63 -12.95
N ASN A 623 32.92 -8.13 -11.72
CA ASN A 623 34.03 -7.52 -11.00
C ASN A 623 34.48 -8.35 -9.81
N SER A 624 33.71 -8.43 -8.72
CA SER A 624 34.19 -9.11 -7.52
C SER A 624 33.08 -9.78 -6.71
N LEU A 625 33.43 -10.94 -6.14
CA LEU A 625 32.70 -11.64 -5.10
C LEU A 625 33.51 -11.53 -3.80
N ARG A 626 32.88 -11.02 -2.73
CA ARG A 626 33.48 -10.87 -1.41
C ARG A 626 32.64 -11.52 -0.33
N LEU A 627 33.21 -12.47 0.38
CA LEU A 627 32.60 -13.09 1.55
C LEU A 627 33.45 -12.74 2.78
N ARG A 628 32.82 -12.22 3.80
CA ARG A 628 33.48 -11.86 5.09
C ARG A 628 32.63 -12.31 6.27
N ASN A 629 33.29 -12.39 7.43
CA ASN A 629 32.64 -12.60 8.73
C ASN A 629 31.66 -13.79 8.73
N ARG A 630 32.16 -14.98 8.40
CA ARG A 630 31.42 -16.27 8.40
C ARG A 630 30.27 -16.35 7.38
N SER A 631 30.32 -15.56 6.31
CA SER A 631 29.32 -15.65 5.24
C SER A 631 29.49 -16.90 4.40
N THR A 632 28.39 -17.40 3.83
CA THR A 632 28.39 -18.70 3.14
C THR A 632 27.73 -18.68 1.76
N ILE A 633 28.23 -19.51 0.85
CA ILE A 633 27.54 -19.94 -0.36
C ILE A 633 27.45 -21.48 -0.28
N THR A 634 26.21 -22.02 -0.33
CA THR A 634 25.97 -23.43 0.05
C THR A 634 25.01 -24.10 -0.92
N ALA A 635 25.41 -25.23 -1.50
CA ALA A 635 24.53 -26.10 -2.29
C ALA A 635 24.52 -27.52 -1.67
N GLU A 636 23.79 -27.67 -0.56
CA GLU A 636 23.82 -28.89 0.29
C GLU A 636 22.60 -29.77 0.09
N ALA A 637 22.83 -31.09 0.17
CA ALA A 637 21.80 -32.10 0.22
C ALA A 637 21.91 -33.04 1.43
N GLY A 638 20.78 -33.66 1.82
CA GLY A 638 20.74 -34.63 2.90
C GLY A 638 20.91 -34.00 4.29
N THR A 639 20.36 -32.82 4.52
CA THR A 639 20.53 -32.07 5.77
C THR A 639 19.65 -32.57 6.93
N ASP A 640 18.68 -33.47 6.68
CA ASP A 640 17.79 -34.05 7.71
C ASP A 640 18.14 -35.49 8.02
N GLN A 641 18.34 -35.83 9.30
CA GLN A 641 18.67 -37.18 9.76
C GLN A 641 17.45 -38.14 9.78
N GLU A 642 16.23 -37.63 9.62
CA GLU A 642 14.97 -38.40 9.67
C GLU A 642 14.50 -38.88 8.29
N ALA A 643 15.07 -38.43 7.18
CA ALA A 643 14.73 -38.83 5.82
C ALA A 643 15.74 -39.86 5.27
N ASP A 644 15.32 -40.68 4.30
CA ASP A 644 16.24 -41.53 3.50
C ASP A 644 17.10 -40.61 2.61
N ASN A 645 18.24 -40.18 3.13
CA ASN A 645 19.04 -39.03 2.66
C ASN A 645 19.97 -39.42 1.48
N ASN A 646 19.42 -39.81 0.35
CA ASN A 646 20.20 -40.24 -0.82
C ASN A 646 20.43 -39.14 -1.87
N GLY A 647 20.06 -37.88 -1.60
CA GLY A 647 20.24 -36.78 -2.55
C GLY A 647 21.70 -36.35 -2.71
N ASP A 648 22.14 -36.19 -3.94
CA ASP A 648 23.43 -35.57 -4.25
C ASP A 648 23.42 -34.07 -3.97
N GLY A 649 24.56 -33.45 -3.65
CA GLY A 649 24.69 -32.00 -3.52
C GLY A 649 24.31 -31.27 -4.82
N GLY A 650 24.18 -29.94 -4.79
CA GLY A 650 24.03 -29.13 -5.99
C GLY A 650 25.37 -28.57 -6.48
N ASN A 651 25.48 -28.31 -7.78
CA ASN A 651 26.68 -27.71 -8.34
C ASN A 651 26.76 -26.21 -7.99
N ILE A 652 27.97 -25.70 -7.78
CA ILE A 652 28.25 -24.28 -7.63
C ILE A 652 29.13 -23.79 -8.77
N THR A 653 28.60 -22.89 -9.59
CA THR A 653 29.36 -22.26 -10.68
C THR A 653 29.55 -20.78 -10.38
N ILE A 654 30.79 -20.32 -10.30
CA ILE A 654 31.16 -18.93 -10.03
C ILE A 654 32.08 -18.41 -11.13
N ASN A 655 31.63 -17.36 -11.82
CA ASN A 655 32.41 -16.60 -12.79
C ASN A 655 32.64 -15.19 -12.22
N SER A 656 33.89 -14.80 -11.90
CA SER A 656 34.19 -13.48 -11.32
C SER A 656 35.64 -13.09 -11.56
N ASN A 657 35.93 -11.82 -11.80
CA ASN A 657 37.31 -11.35 -11.90
C ASN A 657 38.10 -11.52 -10.58
N LEU A 658 37.43 -11.32 -9.44
CA LEU A 658 38.04 -11.43 -8.13
C LEU A 658 37.12 -12.20 -7.18
N VAL A 659 37.62 -13.21 -6.50
CA VAL A 659 36.94 -13.92 -5.43
C VAL A 659 37.75 -13.76 -4.13
N THR A 660 37.07 -13.34 -3.06
CA THR A 660 37.72 -13.10 -1.76
C THR A 660 36.91 -13.79 -0.64
N LEU A 661 37.53 -14.70 0.09
CA LEU A 661 36.98 -15.45 1.21
C LEU A 661 37.79 -15.14 2.48
N MET A 662 37.19 -14.40 3.43
CA MET A 662 37.88 -13.96 4.65
C MET A 662 37.07 -14.31 5.89
N GLU A 663 37.73 -14.33 7.01
CA GLU A 663 37.12 -14.37 8.36
C GLU A 663 36.15 -15.56 8.57
N GLY A 664 36.58 -16.75 8.14
CA GLY A 664 35.81 -17.98 8.32
C GLY A 664 34.64 -18.15 7.34
N SER A 665 34.60 -17.40 6.24
CA SER A 665 33.61 -17.57 5.18
C SER A 665 33.88 -18.81 4.36
N LEU A 666 32.82 -19.44 3.83
CA LEU A 666 32.87 -20.76 3.19
C LEU A 666 32.06 -20.77 1.87
N ILE A 667 32.52 -21.61 0.93
CA ILE A 667 31.76 -22.07 -0.23
C ILE A 667 31.69 -23.59 -0.14
N ASN A 668 30.51 -24.19 -0.10
CA ASN A 668 30.38 -25.63 0.03
C ASN A 668 29.27 -26.24 -0.83
N ALA A 669 29.56 -27.42 -1.40
CA ALA A 669 28.63 -28.26 -2.16
C ALA A 669 28.63 -29.68 -1.55
N ASN A 670 28.27 -29.73 -0.26
CA ASN A 670 28.39 -30.97 0.51
C ASN A 670 27.13 -31.81 0.43
N ALA A 671 27.27 -33.12 0.54
CA ALA A 671 26.15 -34.04 0.74
C ALA A 671 26.34 -34.89 1.98
N ASN A 672 25.25 -35.47 2.51
CA ASN A 672 25.32 -36.40 3.64
C ASN A 672 25.49 -37.82 3.13
N GLN A 673 24.46 -38.46 2.54
CA GLN A 673 24.51 -39.83 2.03
C GLN A 673 24.69 -39.90 0.49
N GLY A 674 24.32 -38.90 -0.24
CA GLY A 674 24.56 -38.77 -1.68
C GLY A 674 25.99 -38.30 -1.98
N ASN A 675 26.30 -38.09 -3.24
CA ASN A 675 27.60 -37.58 -3.66
C ASN A 675 27.68 -36.06 -3.39
N GLY A 676 28.88 -35.59 -3.02
CA GLY A 676 29.23 -34.16 -3.13
C GLY A 676 29.25 -33.75 -4.60
N GLU A 677 28.73 -32.57 -4.91
CA GLU A 677 28.70 -32.10 -6.29
C GLU A 677 29.79 -31.06 -6.58
N ASN A 678 29.91 -30.66 -7.86
CA ASN A 678 31.10 -29.98 -8.32
C ASN A 678 31.06 -28.48 -8.02
N ILE A 679 32.22 -27.94 -7.66
CA ILE A 679 32.42 -26.50 -7.55
C ILE A 679 33.35 -26.05 -8.68
N SER A 680 32.82 -25.17 -9.56
CA SER A 680 33.60 -24.61 -10.66
C SER A 680 33.76 -23.10 -10.45
N ILE A 681 34.98 -22.63 -10.27
CA ILE A 681 35.31 -21.22 -10.09
C ILE A 681 36.21 -20.74 -11.19
N THR A 682 35.74 -19.85 -12.04
CA THR A 682 36.51 -19.13 -13.04
C THR A 682 36.81 -17.73 -12.55
N THR A 683 38.07 -17.41 -12.29
CA THR A 683 38.49 -16.12 -11.74
C THR A 683 39.88 -15.70 -12.20
N GLN A 684 40.17 -14.40 -12.17
CA GLN A 684 41.55 -13.94 -12.35
C GLN A 684 42.34 -14.06 -11.05
N ARG A 685 41.72 -13.83 -9.90
CA ARG A 685 42.38 -13.92 -8.58
C ARG A 685 41.45 -14.48 -7.52
N LEU A 686 41.93 -15.41 -6.75
CA LEU A 686 41.26 -15.97 -5.59
C LEU A 686 42.09 -15.69 -4.32
N PHE A 687 41.50 -15.05 -3.34
CA PHE A 687 42.05 -14.87 -2.00
C PHE A 687 41.19 -15.62 -0.98
N GLY A 688 41.75 -16.59 -0.29
CA GLY A 688 41.06 -17.38 0.71
C GLY A 688 42.04 -18.24 1.50
N ARG A 689 41.60 -18.89 2.58
CA ARG A 689 42.34 -19.89 3.31
C ARG A 689 42.15 -21.27 2.68
N ASP A 690 43.12 -22.13 2.81
CA ASP A 690 42.96 -23.57 2.54
C ASP A 690 41.75 -24.09 3.35
N ARG A 691 40.86 -24.89 2.74
CA ARG A 691 39.64 -25.45 3.29
C ARG A 691 38.44 -24.45 3.40
N ALA A 692 38.48 -23.30 2.79
CA ALA A 692 37.31 -22.44 2.67
C ALA A 692 36.32 -22.87 1.56
N ILE A 693 36.72 -23.81 0.72
CA ILE A 693 35.94 -24.38 -0.37
C ILE A 693 35.91 -25.90 -0.20
N THR A 694 34.70 -26.50 -0.09
CA THR A 694 34.54 -27.95 0.14
C THR A 694 33.40 -28.51 -0.72
N ALA A 695 33.60 -29.71 -1.22
CA ALA A 695 32.63 -30.47 -2.00
C ALA A 695 32.62 -31.93 -1.50
N SER A 696 32.43 -32.13 -0.21
CA SER A 696 32.59 -33.44 0.44
C SER A 696 31.26 -34.16 0.63
N SER A 697 31.35 -35.50 0.66
CA SER A 697 30.26 -36.36 1.11
C SER A 697 30.64 -37.10 2.37
N GLU A 698 29.71 -37.25 3.34
CA GLU A 698 29.97 -38.02 4.55
C GLU A 698 29.96 -39.54 4.27
N PHE A 699 29.07 -40.02 3.37
CA PHE A 699 28.93 -41.45 3.05
C PHE A 699 29.01 -41.78 1.56
N GLY A 700 28.97 -40.77 0.67
CA GLY A 700 29.07 -40.90 -0.78
C GLY A 700 30.47 -40.60 -1.32
N VAL A 701 30.53 -40.15 -2.55
CA VAL A 701 31.78 -39.75 -3.23
C VAL A 701 31.92 -38.24 -3.14
N ASP A 702 33.13 -37.76 -2.84
CA ASP A 702 33.41 -36.31 -2.86
C ASP A 702 33.31 -35.75 -4.28
N GLY A 703 32.81 -34.53 -4.42
CA GLY A 703 32.73 -33.80 -5.68
C GLY A 703 34.07 -33.18 -6.10
N GLU A 704 34.12 -32.73 -7.34
CA GLU A 704 35.33 -32.13 -7.91
C GLU A 704 35.34 -30.61 -7.70
N ILE A 705 36.45 -30.08 -7.18
CA ILE A 705 36.65 -28.62 -7.07
C ILE A 705 37.59 -28.18 -8.19
N SER A 706 37.05 -27.45 -9.19
CA SER A 706 37.81 -26.93 -10.32
C SER A 706 37.95 -25.41 -10.21
N ILE A 707 39.17 -24.94 -10.04
CA ILE A 707 39.46 -23.49 -9.97
C ILE A 707 40.33 -23.11 -11.16
N ASN A 708 39.72 -22.44 -12.14
CA ASN A 708 40.41 -21.90 -13.30
C ASN A 708 40.84 -20.46 -12.98
N ASN A 709 42.13 -20.32 -12.67
CA ASN A 709 42.74 -19.06 -12.27
C ASN A 709 43.76 -18.60 -13.35
N ALA A 710 43.51 -17.48 -14.01
CA ALA A 710 44.38 -16.99 -15.09
C ALA A 710 45.77 -16.51 -14.62
N ASP A 711 45.90 -16.10 -13.35
CA ASP A 711 47.14 -15.59 -12.75
C ASP A 711 47.51 -16.36 -11.47
N THR A 712 48.04 -17.56 -11.60
CA THR A 712 48.85 -18.15 -10.56
C THR A 712 50.35 -17.99 -10.91
N PRO A 713 51.05 -16.95 -10.39
CA PRO A 713 52.49 -17.12 -10.21
C PRO A 713 52.64 -18.15 -9.11
N ALA A 714 53.26 -19.28 -9.45
CA ALA A 714 53.48 -20.44 -8.59
C ALA A 714 54.34 -20.16 -7.32
N ASN A 715 54.58 -18.94 -6.95
CA ASN A 715 55.33 -18.52 -5.75
C ASN A 715 54.96 -17.08 -5.40
N GLY A 716 54.01 -16.88 -4.49
CA GLY A 716 53.77 -15.54 -4.01
C GLY A 716 52.62 -15.37 -3.05
N LEU A 717 52.48 -16.15 -2.01
CA LEU A 717 51.88 -15.69 -0.77
C LEU A 717 52.77 -14.55 -0.26
N ILE A 718 52.36 -13.30 -0.55
CA ILE A 718 52.88 -12.18 0.20
C ILE A 718 52.22 -12.27 1.57
N GLU A 719 52.95 -12.80 2.57
CA GLU A 719 52.57 -12.64 3.95
C GLU A 719 52.35 -11.13 4.19
N LEU A 720 51.13 -10.78 4.52
CA LEU A 720 50.85 -9.45 5.04
C LEU A 720 51.78 -9.21 6.25
N PRO A 721 52.52 -8.09 6.30
CA PRO A 721 53.39 -7.80 7.43
C PRO A 721 52.57 -7.94 8.73
N THR A 722 53.03 -8.80 9.60
CA THR A 722 52.41 -9.04 10.91
C THR A 722 52.55 -7.84 11.87
N GLU A 723 53.29 -6.83 11.48
CA GLU A 723 53.43 -5.57 12.21
C GLU A 723 52.68 -4.47 11.48
N LEU A 724 51.64 -3.97 12.12
CA LEU A 724 50.98 -2.72 11.76
C LEU A 724 52.03 -1.61 11.82
N ARG A 725 52.43 -1.08 10.66
CA ARG A 725 53.32 0.07 10.59
C ARG A 725 52.62 1.24 11.26
N ASP A 726 53.18 1.63 12.43
CA ASP A 726 52.68 2.81 13.17
C ASP A 726 53.00 4.08 12.34
N ARG A 727 51.99 4.56 11.63
CA ARG A 727 52.10 5.78 10.82
C ARG A 727 52.21 7.04 11.64
N THR A 728 52.07 6.98 12.95
CA THR A 728 52.28 8.17 13.81
C THR A 728 53.74 8.60 13.82
N GLN A 729 54.69 7.73 13.44
CA GLN A 729 56.11 8.08 13.30
C GLN A 729 56.48 8.78 11.97
N GLU A 730 55.56 8.74 11.00
CA GLU A 730 55.73 9.41 9.70
C GLU A 730 55.21 10.88 9.73
N ILE A 731 54.54 11.26 10.81
CA ILE A 731 54.09 12.63 11.01
C ILE A 731 55.27 13.47 11.54
N ALA A 732 55.80 14.36 10.72
CA ALA A 732 56.86 15.28 11.13
C ALA A 732 56.40 16.12 12.33
N LYS A 733 57.07 15.95 13.47
CA LYS A 733 56.83 16.81 14.65
C LYS A 733 57.42 18.21 14.37
N GLY A 734 56.57 19.16 14.04
CA GLY A 734 56.93 20.55 13.87
C GLY A 734 56.82 21.05 12.42
N CYS A 735 56.68 22.36 12.24
CA CYS A 735 56.60 23.02 10.93
C CYS A 735 57.97 22.97 10.23
N ARG A 736 58.22 22.01 9.40
CA ARG A 736 59.32 22.01 8.43
C ARG A 736 58.76 22.17 7.02
N TRP A 737 59.11 23.25 6.38
CA TRP A 737 58.87 23.43 4.95
C TRP A 737 59.82 22.51 4.16
N THR A 738 59.26 21.61 3.37
CA THR A 738 59.98 20.93 2.30
C THR A 738 59.34 21.33 0.97
N ASP A 739 60.11 21.71 -0.02
CA ASP A 739 59.66 22.20 -1.33
C ASP A 739 58.80 21.21 -2.12
N THR A 740 58.49 20.02 -1.57
CA THR A 740 57.74 18.94 -2.20
C THR A 740 56.41 18.62 -1.52
N SER A 741 56.01 19.34 -0.44
CA SER A 741 54.76 19.07 0.26
C SER A 741 53.71 20.12 -0.07
N SER A 742 52.63 19.76 -0.70
CA SER A 742 51.47 20.61 -0.90
C SER A 742 50.24 19.99 -0.23
N PHE A 743 49.52 20.79 0.52
CA PHE A 743 48.27 20.42 1.15
C PHE A 743 47.10 21.05 0.38
N TYR A 744 46.25 20.22 -0.19
CA TYR A 744 45.03 20.66 -0.88
C TYR A 744 43.79 20.34 -0.05
N ILE A 745 43.02 21.35 0.28
CA ILE A 745 41.68 21.14 0.87
C ILE A 745 40.71 20.92 -0.29
N THR A 746 40.29 19.68 -0.46
CA THR A 746 39.28 19.28 -1.46
C THR A 746 38.00 18.92 -0.73
N GLY A 747 36.99 19.77 -0.75
CA GLY A 747 35.66 19.50 -0.26
C GLY A 747 35.18 20.38 0.89
N ARG A 748 33.89 20.55 0.97
CA ARG A 748 33.16 21.16 2.08
C ARG A 748 32.91 20.09 3.14
N GLY A 749 33.61 20.19 4.27
CA GLY A 749 33.23 19.47 5.49
C GLY A 749 34.07 18.22 5.81
N GLY A 750 34.67 18.24 6.99
CA GLY A 750 35.10 17.12 7.79
C GLY A 750 36.38 16.38 7.33
N ILE A 751 37.09 15.85 8.30
CA ILE A 751 38.11 14.82 8.06
C ILE A 751 37.37 13.57 7.55
N PRO A 752 37.80 12.95 6.44
CA PRO A 752 37.26 11.68 6.00
C PRO A 752 37.32 10.67 7.14
N GLN A 753 36.23 9.94 7.38
CA GLN A 753 36.22 8.87 8.37
C GLN A 753 37.26 7.82 7.96
N ASP A 754 37.93 7.27 8.96
CA ASP A 754 38.86 6.18 8.79
C ASP A 754 38.21 5.05 7.99
N PRO A 755 38.73 4.65 6.83
CA PRO A 755 38.15 3.58 6.01
C PRO A 755 38.18 2.22 6.72
N SER A 756 38.86 2.09 7.85
CA SER A 756 38.81 0.92 8.74
C SER A 756 37.74 1.01 9.85
N ALA A 757 37.14 2.20 10.05
CA ALA A 757 36.02 2.33 10.95
C ALA A 757 34.77 1.78 10.26
N MET A 758 34.13 0.77 10.84
CA MET A 758 32.88 0.19 10.36
C MET A 758 31.89 1.27 9.99
N VAL A 759 31.33 1.21 8.79
CA VAL A 759 30.15 1.96 8.38
C VAL A 759 29.00 1.50 9.28
N ARG A 760 28.80 2.16 10.39
CA ARG A 760 27.53 2.02 11.11
C ARG A 760 26.47 2.64 10.22
N GLY A 761 25.40 1.90 9.96
CA GLY A 761 24.31 2.22 9.05
C GLY A 761 23.49 3.49 9.36
N GLY A 762 24.12 4.54 9.88
CA GLY A 762 23.52 5.82 10.21
C GLY A 762 23.73 6.94 9.20
N GLN A 763 24.43 6.72 8.10
CA GLN A 763 24.78 7.80 7.16
C GLN A 763 24.30 7.64 5.70
N ILE A 764 23.62 6.58 5.37
CA ILE A 764 23.01 6.42 4.03
C ILE A 764 21.58 6.99 3.97
N LEU A 765 21.03 7.45 5.09
CA LEU A 765 19.64 7.89 5.24
C LEU A 765 19.42 9.41 5.19
N SER A 766 20.33 10.21 4.64
CA SER A 766 20.12 11.67 4.57
C SER A 766 19.08 12.12 3.55
N ASP A 767 18.51 11.19 2.77
CA ASP A 767 17.47 11.50 1.76
C ASP A 767 16.23 10.61 1.87
N VAL A 768 16.18 9.69 2.84
CA VAL A 768 14.99 8.92 3.19
C VAL A 768 14.33 9.64 4.37
N ARG A 769 13.07 10.02 4.23
CA ARG A 769 12.28 10.57 5.34
C ARG A 769 12.41 9.64 6.54
N ASP A 770 12.89 10.20 7.65
CA ASP A 770 13.17 9.44 8.86
C ASP A 770 11.88 8.75 9.35
N ILE A 771 11.87 7.42 9.38
CA ILE A 771 10.75 6.61 9.90
C ILE A 771 10.46 6.97 11.37
N SER A 772 11.43 7.50 12.11
CA SER A 772 11.24 7.97 13.49
C SER A 772 10.26 9.13 13.60
N ASP A 773 10.03 9.90 12.55
CA ASP A 773 9.00 10.95 12.52
C ASP A 773 7.57 10.39 12.42
N LEU A 774 7.41 9.13 12.01
CA LEU A 774 6.13 8.42 11.98
C LEU A 774 5.76 7.77 13.31
N SER A 775 6.70 7.67 14.25
CA SER A 775 6.49 7.06 15.58
C SER A 775 6.07 8.04 16.67
N ILE A 776 5.88 9.33 16.38
CA ILE A 776 5.55 10.33 17.38
C ILE A 776 4.13 10.84 17.21
N VAL A 777 3.18 10.06 17.66
CA VAL A 777 1.98 10.62 18.29
C VAL A 777 1.98 10.19 19.75
N ARG A 778 2.74 10.89 20.57
CA ARG A 778 2.50 10.93 22.02
C ARG A 778 1.65 12.16 22.31
N ALA A 779 0.37 11.95 22.42
CA ALA A 779 -0.51 12.87 23.11
C ALA A 779 -0.45 12.54 24.62
N ILE A 780 0.30 13.31 25.38
CA ILE A 780 0.11 13.42 26.82
C ILE A 780 -0.26 14.88 27.08
N PRO A 781 -1.40 15.17 27.67
CA PRO A 781 -1.71 16.52 28.11
C PRO A 781 -1.07 16.75 29.47
N GLU A 782 0.04 17.44 29.51
CA GLU A 782 0.52 18.06 30.73
C GLU A 782 0.46 19.56 30.60
N THR A 783 -0.17 20.15 31.58
CA THR A 783 -0.32 21.58 31.84
C THR A 783 1.03 22.26 31.92
N PHE A 784 1.28 23.22 31.03
CA PHE A 784 2.51 23.99 31.03
C PHE A 784 2.36 25.28 31.85
N ASP A 785 3.23 25.36 32.82
CA ASP A 785 3.58 26.61 33.48
C ASP A 785 4.67 27.31 32.64
N SER A 786 4.40 28.52 32.22
CA SER A 786 5.22 29.28 31.25
C SER A 786 6.45 29.89 31.92
N LYS A 787 7.66 29.35 31.58
CA LYS A 787 8.91 30.11 31.70
C LYS A 787 9.49 30.36 30.30
N PRO A 788 10.02 31.53 30.02
CA PRO A 788 10.50 31.89 28.69
C PRO A 788 11.77 31.12 28.36
N GLU A 789 11.71 30.40 27.23
CA GLU A 789 12.81 29.62 26.68
C GLU A 789 13.88 30.58 26.09
N LYS A 790 15.13 30.40 26.51
CA LYS A 790 16.27 31.07 25.89
C LYS A 790 16.42 30.57 24.47
N THR A 791 16.35 31.47 23.51
CA THR A 791 16.68 31.22 22.10
C THR A 791 18.06 30.58 22.00
N LYS A 792 18.15 29.34 21.51
CA LYS A 792 19.40 28.70 21.13
C LYS A 792 20.05 29.53 20.04
N ALA A 793 21.32 29.92 20.27
CA ALA A 793 22.10 30.54 19.24
C ALA A 793 22.26 29.63 18.04
N PRO A 794 22.24 30.12 16.79
CA PRO A 794 22.44 29.31 15.61
C PRO A 794 23.80 28.60 15.71
N ILE A 795 23.81 27.31 15.33
CA ILE A 795 25.05 26.53 15.21
C ILE A 795 25.86 27.14 14.09
N VAL A 796 27.06 27.65 14.43
CA VAL A 796 28.00 28.21 13.47
C VAL A 796 29.14 27.21 13.26
N GLU A 797 29.32 26.78 12.00
CA GLU A 797 30.39 25.85 11.65
C GLU A 797 31.78 26.45 11.88
N ALA A 798 32.67 25.67 12.48
CA ALA A 798 34.04 26.07 12.67
C ALA A 798 34.78 26.11 11.32
N ASN A 799 35.42 27.25 11.01
CA ASN A 799 36.17 27.46 9.78
C ASN A 799 37.66 27.75 9.98
N ALA A 800 38.15 27.68 11.24
CA ALA A 800 39.53 27.83 11.62
C ALA A 800 39.86 27.05 12.90
N TRP A 801 41.13 26.94 13.24
CA TRP A 801 41.57 26.30 14.48
C TRP A 801 42.59 27.17 15.18
N ILE A 802 42.64 27.10 16.50
CA ILE A 802 43.62 27.77 17.36
C ILE A 802 44.23 26.78 18.36
N ILE A 803 45.40 27.11 18.88
CA ILE A 803 45.95 26.40 20.06
C ILE A 803 45.59 27.25 21.27
N ASN A 804 44.83 26.68 22.20
CA ASN A 804 44.41 27.37 23.42
C ASN A 804 45.59 27.51 24.40
N GLU A 805 45.39 28.29 25.46
CA GLU A 805 46.43 28.58 26.46
C GLU A 805 46.98 27.31 27.20
N GLN A 806 46.33 26.18 27.05
CA GLN A 806 46.72 24.88 27.61
C GLN A 806 47.46 24.00 26.60
N GLY A 807 47.68 24.49 25.38
CA GLY A 807 48.37 23.76 24.30
C GLY A 807 47.51 22.76 23.51
N ASN A 808 46.19 22.76 23.70
CA ASN A 808 45.27 21.93 22.95
C ASN A 808 44.72 22.62 21.71
N LEU A 809 44.46 21.84 20.67
CA LEU A 809 43.92 22.32 19.41
C LEU A 809 42.37 22.46 19.55
N GLU A 810 41.88 23.70 19.29
CA GLU A 810 40.47 24.03 19.40
C GLU A 810 39.96 24.60 18.06
N LEU A 811 38.80 24.12 17.62
CA LEU A 811 38.14 24.55 16.39
C LEU A 811 37.27 25.79 16.68
N VAL A 812 37.46 26.87 15.89
CA VAL A 812 36.74 28.13 16.06
C VAL A 812 36.08 28.61 14.76
N ALA A 813 34.98 29.33 14.88
CA ALA A 813 34.33 30.00 13.78
C ALA A 813 34.81 31.46 13.69
N VAL A 814 35.48 31.80 12.60
CA VAL A 814 35.98 33.17 12.35
C VAL A 814 35.10 33.89 11.33
N VAL A 815 34.52 35.00 11.70
CA VAL A 815 33.52 35.74 10.94
C VAL A 815 34.10 36.60 9.80
N ASN A 816 35.44 36.84 9.74
CA ASN A 816 36.06 37.63 8.68
C ASN A 816 37.32 36.97 8.12
N SER A 817 37.36 36.76 6.81
CA SER A 817 38.44 36.09 6.06
C SER A 817 39.82 36.84 6.07
N SER A 818 39.87 38.13 6.41
CA SER A 818 41.11 38.89 6.50
C SER A 818 41.91 38.65 7.80
N GLN A 819 41.25 38.19 8.86
CA GLN A 819 41.93 37.89 10.14
C GLN A 819 42.54 36.51 10.20
N ALA A 820 42.06 35.56 9.39
CA ALA A 820 42.56 34.19 9.35
C ALA A 820 43.99 34.09 8.78
N LEU A 821 44.36 34.97 7.84
CA LEU A 821 45.69 34.95 7.22
C LEU A 821 46.77 35.56 8.11
N ASP A 822 46.44 36.56 8.93
CA ASP A 822 47.38 37.16 9.87
C ASP A 822 47.60 36.26 11.10
N PHE A 823 46.64 35.53 11.52
CA PHE A 823 46.74 34.56 12.63
C PHE A 823 47.64 33.35 12.28
N LEU A 824 47.52 32.83 11.05
CA LEU A 824 48.39 31.76 10.56
C LEU A 824 49.85 32.15 10.42
N ARG A 825 50.18 33.45 10.19
CA ARG A 825 51.54 33.98 10.16
C ARG A 825 52.13 34.18 11.57
N ALA A 826 51.28 34.48 12.55
CA ALA A 826 51.73 34.75 13.91
C ALA A 826 52.07 33.46 14.71
N THR A 827 51.45 32.31 14.40
CA THR A 827 51.68 31.06 15.12
C THR A 827 52.89 30.25 14.63
N CYS A 828 53.41 30.55 13.42
CA CYS A 828 54.66 29.95 12.94
C CYS A 828 55.95 30.76 13.23
N ALA A 829 55.86 31.90 13.89
CA ALA A 829 56.99 32.84 14.05
C ALA A 829 57.70 32.78 15.43
N ILE A 830 57.34 31.79 16.31
CA ILE A 830 58.00 31.69 17.63
C ILE A 830 58.60 30.31 17.82
N LYS A 831 59.85 30.14 17.46
CA LYS A 831 61.00 29.64 18.17
C LYS A 831 62.16 29.37 17.25
N GLU A 832 62.99 30.34 17.07
CA GLU A 832 64.44 30.17 17.06
C GLU A 832 64.88 30.46 18.50
N ASP A 833 65.25 29.40 19.22
CA ASP A 833 66.36 29.31 20.16
C ASP A 833 66.54 27.86 20.58
#